data_cc9fd84a32ebaf325368bff521ba38a8
#
_entry.id   cc9fd84a32ebaf325368bff521ba38a8
#
_cell.length_a   1.000
_cell.length_b   1.000
_cell.length_c   1.000
_cell.angle_alpha   90.00
_cell.angle_beta   90.00
_cell.angle_gamma   90.00
#
_symmetry.space_group_name_H-M   'P 1'
#
loop_
_entity.id
_entity.type
_entity.pdbx_description
1 polymer ?
#
loop_
_entity_poly.entity_id
_entity_poly.type
_entity_poly.pdbx_seq_one_letter_code
_entity_poly.pdbx_strand_id
1 'polypeptide(L)'
;MLAFHIVQSLAQLYPDSSGLLASFAKDIFDILEPYFPIHFTHPSNGDTHVQRDDLSRSLMSAFSSTPLFEPFVIPLLLEKLSSSLHSAKIDSLKYLRVCSSKYGAERIAKYAKSIWFSIKDTLFTYLGEPNFSLNMAPVDGIGFPENEFVMEALFLLQQLIVQNGSLLTGIIIDDEDVNIIFNSIASYEIYDAIPVQENKKLHAIGRILYIASKSTITSCNAVYGGLFSRMIDNLGVSVSNTDSSPNDNIFPSQRVKFGFLYLCIELLAGFRELIVGSDEPALQYAIEQATCCTWLRNFSSSLFNAFGSVLVASADRCPLDPDIYIGVKGLQTLAMFHSEVFSLQKSIFENILKKFMSIIIEDFNKKVLWEAALKALCHVGSFVQEFHESEKAMSYESLVVEKILEFLFLDDIVVPFPVKVEALSNIGMTGMKNMVTCLQGMKKAVFSNLSKVHTNSRSSEVAVELLECYACKLLPWIHENGGSEDFALQFAMDIWSQAGNCTVFSTSFEEKGLLDALIRTMKLSVGSCSVESQNLIIQKAYSILSSRTNFQLKELESLPLSPGKYNISLTDEGIISLFASVVIAVCPKTLIPNMRVLVHLFIVTLLRGIVPVAQALGSILNKLVSTSNNAENSSDITLEEALDAIFNTKIWFSSIDMLQRYNGTSNGKEIVLSDICLGFANDKLLQINAICGLSWIGKGLLLRGHEGIKDITITFLECLIPGTKSALPLVMKSEDQIQDPLVMKSAADAFHVLMSDSEVCLNKKFHATIRPLYKQRFFSSMMPILLQLIAKAYSSSSRSFLYRALAHVLSDTPMVAVLNDAKKLVPVLLDCLSMLTEDIQDKDLLYGLLLVLSGILTEKNGKEAVIENAHIIINCLIKLLDYPHKMLVRETAIQCLVALSELPHGRIYPMRTQVLRAISKSLDDTKRVVRHEAVKCRQTWASMSSRTLHF
;
A
#
# COMPACT_ATOMS: atom_id res chain seq x y z
N MET A 1 33.88 -23.32 -20.12
CA MET A 1 34.45 -22.00 -19.75
C MET A 1 35.89 -21.81 -20.22
N LEU A 2 36.86 -22.66 -19.84
CA LEU A 2 38.28 -22.47 -20.20
C LEU A 2 38.49 -22.35 -21.72
N ALA A 3 37.87 -23.21 -22.52
CA ALA A 3 37.95 -23.13 -23.99
C ALA A 3 37.45 -21.80 -24.55
N PHE A 4 36.33 -21.26 -24.00
CA PHE A 4 35.79 -19.97 -24.42
C PHE A 4 36.74 -18.81 -24.07
N HIS A 5 37.36 -18.86 -22.89
CA HIS A 5 38.37 -17.85 -22.52
C HIS A 5 39.64 -17.95 -23.36
N ILE A 6 40.05 -19.15 -23.80
CA ILE A 6 41.18 -19.32 -24.73
C ILE A 6 40.88 -18.60 -26.04
N VAL A 7 39.68 -18.77 -26.61
CA VAL A 7 39.27 -18.09 -27.86
C VAL A 7 39.31 -16.58 -27.69
N GLN A 8 38.83 -16.04 -26.56
CA GLN A 8 38.89 -14.61 -26.25
C GLN A 8 40.37 -14.12 -26.21
N SER A 9 41.25 -14.89 -25.56
CA SER A 9 42.67 -14.54 -25.47
C SER A 9 43.35 -14.60 -26.83
N LEU A 10 43.02 -15.57 -27.65
CA LEU A 10 43.54 -15.66 -29.03
C LEU A 10 43.09 -14.47 -29.87
N ALA A 11 41.84 -14.06 -29.77
CA ALA A 11 41.33 -12.89 -30.47
C ALA A 11 42.00 -11.57 -30.04
N GLN A 12 42.40 -11.47 -28.77
CA GLN A 12 43.15 -10.31 -28.27
C GLN A 12 44.61 -10.31 -28.73
N LEU A 13 45.24 -11.49 -28.80
CA LEU A 13 46.64 -11.63 -29.22
C LEU A 13 46.83 -11.46 -30.73
N TYR A 14 45.84 -11.79 -31.52
CA TYR A 14 45.88 -11.75 -33.00
C TYR A 14 44.73 -10.91 -33.56
N PRO A 15 44.74 -9.60 -33.39
CA PRO A 15 43.62 -8.72 -33.78
C PRO A 15 43.53 -8.49 -35.30
N ASP A 16 44.55 -8.80 -36.07
CA ASP A 16 44.63 -8.50 -37.53
C ASP A 16 43.64 -9.31 -38.34
N SER A 17 42.86 -8.62 -39.16
CA SER A 17 41.85 -9.22 -40.04
C SER A 17 42.42 -10.09 -41.18
N SER A 18 43.70 -9.99 -41.48
CA SER A 18 44.44 -10.80 -42.44
C SER A 18 45.48 -11.73 -41.81
N GLY A 19 45.50 -11.83 -40.46
CA GLY A 19 46.48 -12.63 -39.71
C GLY A 19 46.13 -14.14 -39.58
N LEU A 20 46.93 -14.83 -38.79
CA LEU A 20 46.79 -16.28 -38.56
C LEU A 20 45.38 -16.66 -38.08
N LEU A 21 44.74 -15.84 -37.20
CA LEU A 21 43.41 -16.11 -36.71
C LEU A 21 42.37 -16.12 -37.81
N ALA A 22 42.52 -15.29 -38.85
CA ALA A 22 41.56 -15.23 -39.95
C ALA A 22 41.50 -16.54 -40.76
N SER A 23 42.66 -17.24 -40.91
CA SER A 23 42.71 -18.52 -41.63
C SER A 23 42.03 -19.68 -40.87
N PHE A 24 41.91 -19.58 -39.54
CA PHE A 24 41.30 -20.61 -38.68
C PHE A 24 39.94 -20.17 -38.09
N ALA A 25 39.43 -18.98 -38.42
CA ALA A 25 38.22 -18.44 -37.85
C ALA A 25 36.99 -19.37 -38.02
N LYS A 26 36.89 -19.99 -39.21
CA LYS A 26 35.82 -20.98 -39.46
C LYS A 26 35.97 -22.21 -38.61
N ASP A 27 37.16 -22.80 -38.53
CA ASP A 27 37.42 -24.03 -37.79
C ASP A 27 37.16 -23.81 -36.29
N ILE A 28 37.52 -22.65 -35.76
CA ILE A 28 37.26 -22.28 -34.36
C ILE A 28 35.75 -22.09 -34.12
N PHE A 29 35.07 -21.48 -35.09
CA PHE A 29 33.59 -21.31 -34.99
C PHE A 29 32.89 -22.68 -35.03
N ASP A 30 33.27 -23.57 -35.94
CA ASP A 30 32.71 -24.94 -36.08
C ASP A 30 32.87 -25.75 -34.78
N ILE A 31 33.90 -25.47 -33.97
CA ILE A 31 34.10 -26.07 -32.63
C ILE A 31 33.16 -25.40 -31.60
N LEU A 32 32.86 -24.11 -31.69
CA LEU A 32 32.04 -23.38 -30.76
C LEU A 32 30.54 -23.55 -31.01
N GLU A 33 30.14 -23.67 -32.29
CA GLU A 33 28.73 -23.76 -32.72
C GLU A 33 27.90 -24.79 -31.98
N PRO A 34 28.38 -26.06 -31.75
CA PRO A 34 27.58 -27.07 -31.09
C PRO A 34 27.23 -26.76 -29.64
N TYR A 35 27.89 -25.78 -29.05
CA TYR A 35 27.57 -25.35 -27.67
C TYR A 35 26.44 -24.32 -27.61
N PHE A 36 25.99 -23.79 -28.72
CA PHE A 36 24.87 -22.85 -28.74
C PHE A 36 23.59 -23.52 -29.24
N PRO A 37 22.44 -23.40 -28.50
CA PRO A 37 22.25 -22.77 -27.20
C PRO A 37 22.77 -23.63 -26.03
N ILE A 38 23.25 -22.98 -24.98
CA ILE A 38 23.78 -23.70 -23.81
C ILE A 38 22.69 -24.52 -23.14
N HIS A 39 22.87 -25.82 -23.16
CA HIS A 39 22.10 -26.82 -22.39
C HIS A 39 22.96 -27.27 -21.23
N PHE A 40 22.70 -26.74 -20.04
CA PHE A 40 23.43 -27.13 -18.83
C PHE A 40 22.44 -27.52 -17.72
N THR A 41 22.52 -28.78 -17.29
CA THR A 41 21.82 -29.28 -16.11
C THR A 41 22.83 -29.48 -15.00
N HIS A 42 22.59 -28.87 -13.84
CA HIS A 42 23.49 -28.97 -12.70
C HIS A 42 23.62 -30.44 -12.28
N PRO A 43 24.84 -31.00 -12.17
CA PRO A 43 25.03 -32.34 -11.61
C PRO A 43 24.63 -32.33 -10.14
N SER A 44 23.83 -33.27 -9.71
CA SER A 44 23.24 -33.39 -8.37
C SER A 44 24.23 -33.60 -7.22
N ASN A 45 25.52 -33.75 -7.49
CA ASN A 45 26.56 -34.11 -6.50
C ASN A 45 27.89 -33.38 -6.67
N GLY A 46 27.91 -32.10 -7.09
CA GLY A 46 29.18 -31.40 -7.29
C GLY A 46 29.19 -30.01 -6.67
N ASP A 47 30.24 -29.68 -5.94
CA ASP A 47 30.55 -28.33 -5.39
C ASP A 47 30.92 -27.27 -6.46
N THR A 48 30.37 -27.40 -7.66
CA THR A 48 30.67 -26.44 -8.72
C THR A 48 29.66 -25.32 -8.72
N HIS A 49 30.12 -24.09 -8.38
CA HIS A 49 29.35 -22.85 -8.41
C HIS A 49 29.06 -22.31 -9.82
N VAL A 50 29.27 -23.07 -10.89
CA VAL A 50 29.07 -22.65 -12.28
C VAL A 50 27.60 -22.79 -12.67
N GLN A 51 26.96 -21.70 -13.04
CA GLN A 51 25.57 -21.68 -13.53
C GLN A 51 25.52 -21.69 -15.06
N ARG A 52 24.33 -22.04 -15.64
CA ARG A 52 24.09 -21.97 -17.08
C ARG A 52 24.40 -20.59 -17.64
N ASP A 53 24.04 -19.55 -16.92
CA ASP A 53 24.22 -18.15 -17.34
C ASP A 53 25.70 -17.75 -17.39
N ASP A 54 26.55 -18.35 -16.58
CA ASP A 54 28.01 -18.12 -16.62
C ASP A 54 28.61 -18.71 -17.88
N LEU A 55 28.16 -19.90 -18.28
CA LEU A 55 28.56 -20.54 -19.52
C LEU A 55 28.05 -19.77 -20.74
N SER A 56 26.80 -19.33 -20.71
CA SER A 56 26.19 -18.52 -21.76
C SER A 56 26.95 -17.20 -21.95
N ARG A 57 27.26 -16.49 -20.85
CA ARG A 57 28.06 -15.25 -20.91
C ARG A 57 29.47 -15.50 -21.46
N SER A 58 30.12 -16.59 -21.07
CA SER A 58 31.45 -16.93 -21.57
C SER A 58 31.45 -17.27 -23.07
N LEU A 59 30.44 -18.00 -23.55
CA LEU A 59 30.28 -18.31 -24.99
C LEU A 59 29.93 -17.05 -25.78
N MET A 60 29.04 -16.20 -25.26
CA MET A 60 28.71 -14.91 -25.85
C MET A 60 29.94 -14.03 -26.00
N SER A 61 30.81 -14.00 -24.98
CA SER A 61 32.06 -13.26 -25.03
C SER A 61 33.05 -13.85 -26.02
N ALA A 62 33.05 -15.19 -26.20
CA ALA A 62 33.88 -15.84 -27.22
C ALA A 62 33.40 -15.48 -28.65
N PHE A 63 32.10 -15.56 -28.93
CA PHE A 63 31.51 -15.17 -30.20
C PHE A 63 31.77 -13.70 -30.54
N SER A 64 31.65 -12.82 -29.57
CA SER A 64 31.84 -11.38 -29.77
C SER A 64 33.32 -10.91 -29.73
N SER A 65 34.27 -11.81 -29.50
CA SER A 65 35.70 -11.47 -29.27
C SER A 65 36.40 -10.91 -30.50
N THR A 66 35.99 -11.30 -31.70
CA THR A 66 36.58 -10.80 -32.96
C THR A 66 35.52 -10.65 -34.05
N PRO A 67 35.60 -9.59 -34.88
CA PRO A 67 34.72 -9.41 -36.03
C PRO A 67 34.88 -10.49 -37.14
N LEU A 68 35.89 -11.32 -37.07
CA LEU A 68 36.11 -12.44 -38.01
C LEU A 68 35.02 -13.51 -37.91
N PHE A 69 34.35 -13.59 -36.79
CA PHE A 69 33.24 -14.51 -36.59
C PHE A 69 31.90 -14.02 -37.13
N GLU A 70 31.80 -12.75 -37.55
CA GLU A 70 30.56 -12.14 -38.08
C GLU A 70 29.87 -13.01 -39.16
N PRO A 71 30.54 -13.53 -40.21
CA PRO A 71 29.88 -14.27 -41.28
C PRO A 71 29.24 -15.59 -40.84
N PHE A 72 29.65 -16.10 -39.70
CA PHE A 72 29.19 -17.40 -39.16
C PHE A 72 28.21 -17.20 -38.01
N VAL A 73 28.54 -16.33 -37.08
CA VAL A 73 27.74 -16.10 -35.84
C VAL A 73 26.39 -15.45 -36.15
N ILE A 74 26.35 -14.41 -36.98
CA ILE A 74 25.08 -13.71 -37.24
C ILE A 74 24.05 -14.61 -37.92
N PRO A 75 24.40 -15.40 -39.00
CA PRO A 75 23.47 -16.37 -39.58
C PRO A 75 23.00 -17.43 -38.59
N LEU A 76 23.89 -17.98 -37.75
CA LEU A 76 23.53 -18.94 -36.72
C LEU A 76 22.48 -18.37 -35.76
N LEU A 77 22.73 -17.16 -35.21
CA LEU A 77 21.84 -16.53 -34.26
C LEU A 77 20.46 -16.21 -34.87
N LEU A 78 20.42 -15.79 -36.13
CA LEU A 78 19.17 -15.54 -36.87
C LEU A 78 18.41 -16.84 -37.14
N GLU A 79 19.11 -17.95 -37.44
CA GLU A 79 18.48 -19.28 -37.57
C GLU A 79 17.83 -19.71 -36.25
N LYS A 80 18.54 -19.54 -35.13
CA LYS A 80 18.04 -19.96 -33.80
C LYS A 80 16.90 -19.09 -33.26
N LEU A 81 16.69 -17.90 -33.78
CA LEU A 81 15.47 -17.10 -33.51
C LEU A 81 14.22 -17.78 -34.05
N SER A 82 14.32 -18.59 -35.08
CA SER A 82 13.21 -19.41 -35.61
C SER A 82 13.00 -20.73 -34.85
N SER A 83 13.85 -21.06 -33.89
CA SER A 83 13.77 -22.30 -33.09
C SER A 83 12.51 -22.34 -32.23
N SER A 84 12.02 -23.55 -31.91
CA SER A 84 10.95 -23.75 -30.93
C SER A 84 11.40 -23.60 -29.46
N LEU A 85 12.71 -23.61 -29.19
CA LEU A 85 13.30 -23.50 -27.87
C LEU A 85 13.31 -22.05 -27.38
N HIS A 86 12.60 -21.78 -26.30
CA HIS A 86 12.48 -20.44 -25.70
C HIS A 86 13.82 -19.83 -25.28
N SER A 87 14.66 -20.64 -24.61
CA SER A 87 16.00 -20.21 -24.19
C SER A 87 16.92 -19.87 -25.36
N ALA A 88 16.83 -20.62 -26.47
CA ALA A 88 17.61 -20.33 -27.66
C ALA A 88 17.26 -18.97 -28.29
N LYS A 89 15.98 -18.63 -28.34
CA LYS A 89 15.52 -17.33 -28.86
C LYS A 89 16.04 -16.17 -28.01
N ILE A 90 15.91 -16.25 -26.68
CA ILE A 90 16.38 -15.20 -25.75
C ILE A 90 17.90 -15.05 -25.87
N ASP A 91 18.64 -16.16 -25.80
CA ASP A 91 20.09 -16.15 -25.92
C ASP A 91 20.52 -15.56 -27.29
N SER A 92 19.81 -15.89 -28.37
CA SER A 92 20.09 -15.33 -29.69
C SER A 92 19.94 -13.80 -29.74
N LEU A 93 18.88 -13.26 -29.15
CA LEU A 93 18.68 -11.79 -29.06
C LEU A 93 19.80 -11.13 -28.24
N LYS A 94 20.14 -11.69 -27.07
CA LYS A 94 21.22 -11.21 -26.23
C LYS A 94 22.58 -11.23 -26.94
N TYR A 95 22.87 -12.34 -27.62
CA TYR A 95 24.12 -12.50 -28.36
C TYR A 95 24.16 -11.57 -29.56
N LEU A 96 23.08 -11.43 -30.35
CA LEU A 96 23.00 -10.46 -31.46
C LEU A 96 23.27 -9.04 -30.98
N ARG A 97 22.73 -8.63 -29.84
CA ARG A 97 22.97 -7.31 -29.27
C ARG A 97 24.46 -7.08 -28.97
N VAL A 98 25.10 -8.03 -28.28
CA VAL A 98 26.51 -7.90 -27.91
C VAL A 98 27.43 -8.01 -29.17
N CYS A 99 27.18 -8.97 -30.05
CA CYS A 99 27.95 -9.15 -31.29
C CYS A 99 27.81 -7.94 -32.22
N SER A 100 26.61 -7.41 -32.40
CA SER A 100 26.38 -6.20 -33.20
C SER A 100 27.19 -5.00 -32.68
N SER A 101 27.26 -4.84 -31.35
CA SER A 101 28.07 -3.79 -30.74
C SER A 101 29.58 -3.94 -31.04
N LYS A 102 30.09 -5.17 -31.11
CA LYS A 102 31.52 -5.47 -31.26
C LYS A 102 32.01 -5.58 -32.73
N TYR A 103 31.13 -6.04 -33.62
CA TYR A 103 31.52 -6.27 -35.03
C TYR A 103 31.58 -4.98 -35.87
N GLY A 104 30.92 -3.91 -35.38
CA GLY A 104 30.93 -2.61 -36.07
C GLY A 104 29.80 -2.43 -37.08
N ALA A 105 29.43 -1.16 -37.29
CA ALA A 105 28.24 -0.75 -38.03
C ALA A 105 28.23 -1.23 -39.49
N GLU A 106 29.36 -1.14 -40.19
CA GLU A 106 29.46 -1.50 -41.60
C GLU A 106 29.23 -3.00 -41.87
N ARG A 107 29.72 -3.86 -40.95
CA ARG A 107 29.55 -5.29 -41.10
C ARG A 107 28.12 -5.73 -40.82
N ILE A 108 27.50 -5.14 -39.78
CA ILE A 108 26.12 -5.42 -39.39
C ILE A 108 25.12 -4.88 -40.40
N ALA A 109 25.44 -3.80 -41.14
CA ALA A 109 24.57 -3.24 -42.17
C ALA A 109 24.15 -4.27 -43.23
N LYS A 110 24.98 -5.27 -43.51
CA LYS A 110 24.66 -6.35 -44.47
C LYS A 110 23.48 -7.20 -44.02
N TYR A 111 23.30 -7.35 -42.71
CA TYR A 111 22.26 -8.18 -42.10
C TYR A 111 21.06 -7.36 -41.60
N ALA A 112 21.09 -6.02 -41.77
CA ALA A 112 20.11 -5.11 -41.20
C ALA A 112 18.67 -5.51 -41.52
N LYS A 113 18.36 -5.91 -42.75
CA LYS A 113 17.02 -6.36 -43.15
C LYS A 113 16.59 -7.65 -42.44
N SER A 114 17.50 -8.65 -42.36
CA SER A 114 17.20 -9.95 -41.71
C SER A 114 17.02 -9.79 -40.21
N ILE A 115 17.86 -8.97 -39.57
CA ILE A 115 17.75 -8.66 -38.16
C ILE A 115 16.45 -7.89 -37.87
N TRP A 116 16.13 -6.88 -38.70
CA TRP A 116 14.86 -6.15 -38.59
C TRP A 116 13.64 -7.07 -38.70
N PHE A 117 13.63 -7.97 -39.69
CA PHE A 117 12.54 -8.93 -39.84
C PHE A 117 12.35 -9.78 -38.59
N SER A 118 13.42 -10.28 -37.97
CA SER A 118 13.39 -11.07 -36.76
C SER A 118 12.93 -10.27 -35.52
N ILE A 119 13.35 -8.99 -35.40
CA ILE A 119 12.89 -8.08 -34.35
C ILE A 119 11.39 -7.84 -34.49
N LYS A 120 10.95 -7.47 -35.72
CA LYS A 120 9.54 -7.22 -36.04
C LYS A 120 8.67 -8.42 -35.72
N ASP A 121 9.06 -9.62 -36.17
CA ASP A 121 8.32 -10.87 -35.89
C ASP A 121 8.23 -11.15 -34.38
N THR A 122 9.33 -10.94 -33.65
CA THR A 122 9.34 -11.09 -32.19
C THR A 122 8.38 -10.11 -31.52
N LEU A 123 8.39 -8.83 -31.91
CA LEU A 123 7.52 -7.81 -31.32
C LEU A 123 6.04 -8.09 -31.65
N PHE A 124 5.74 -8.44 -32.90
CA PHE A 124 4.36 -8.73 -33.32
C PHE A 124 3.79 -10.00 -32.69
N THR A 125 4.66 -10.95 -32.34
CA THR A 125 4.25 -12.24 -31.75
C THR A 125 4.06 -12.13 -30.22
N TYR A 126 4.98 -11.48 -29.52
CA TYR A 126 5.07 -11.55 -28.06
C TYR A 126 4.63 -10.28 -27.33
N LEU A 127 4.48 -9.14 -28.02
CA LEU A 127 3.95 -7.95 -27.40
C LEU A 127 2.43 -8.05 -27.25
N GLY A 128 1.95 -7.76 -26.04
CA GLY A 128 0.51 -7.74 -25.73
C GLY A 128 -0.20 -6.50 -26.27
N GLU A 129 -1.46 -6.36 -25.91
CA GLU A 129 -2.24 -5.14 -26.20
C GLU A 129 -1.73 -3.96 -25.37
N PRO A 130 -1.88 -2.71 -25.85
CA PRO A 130 -1.52 -1.53 -25.09
C PRO A 130 -2.34 -1.47 -23.80
N ASN A 131 -1.68 -1.20 -22.69
CA ASN A 131 -2.34 -1.01 -21.41
C ASN A 131 -2.67 0.48 -21.23
N PHE A 132 -3.92 0.84 -21.38
CA PHE A 132 -4.42 2.20 -21.14
C PHE A 132 -4.74 2.43 -19.66
N SER A 133 -3.90 1.92 -18.76
CA SER A 133 -4.03 2.19 -17.34
C SER A 133 -3.83 3.68 -17.09
N LEU A 134 -4.83 4.31 -16.49
CA LEU A 134 -4.81 5.72 -16.06
C LEU A 134 -3.91 5.96 -14.83
N ASN A 135 -3.20 4.95 -14.37
CA ASN A 135 -2.04 5.14 -13.52
C ASN A 135 -0.96 5.85 -14.34
N MET A 136 -1.10 7.17 -14.39
CA MET A 136 -0.13 8.07 -15.01
C MET A 136 1.16 8.02 -14.20
N ALA A 137 1.92 6.92 -14.32
CA ALA A 137 3.30 6.90 -13.84
C ALA A 137 4.09 8.02 -14.53
N PRO A 138 5.09 8.61 -13.86
CA PRO A 138 6.03 9.52 -14.52
C PRO A 138 6.49 8.89 -15.82
N VAL A 139 6.80 9.73 -16.80
CA VAL A 139 7.10 9.35 -18.19
C VAL A 139 8.35 8.48 -18.33
N ASP A 140 9.01 8.14 -17.24
CA ASP A 140 10.19 7.28 -17.16
C ASP A 140 9.89 5.80 -17.46
N GLY A 141 9.01 5.56 -18.32
CA GLY A 141 8.73 4.24 -18.83
C GLY A 141 7.25 3.97 -18.81
N ILE A 142 6.72 3.97 -19.96
CA ILE A 142 5.74 2.98 -20.34
C ILE A 142 6.30 1.68 -19.76
N GLY A 143 5.67 1.13 -18.71
CA GLY A 143 6.20 0.00 -17.96
C GLY A 143 6.80 -1.02 -18.90
N PHE A 144 8.06 -1.36 -18.67
CA PHE A 144 8.74 -2.32 -19.53
C PHE A 144 7.88 -3.58 -19.58
N PRO A 145 7.59 -4.10 -20.79
CA PRO A 145 6.79 -5.31 -20.90
C PRO A 145 7.46 -6.41 -20.07
N GLU A 146 6.70 -7.12 -19.25
CA GLU A 146 7.20 -8.21 -18.42
C GLU A 146 7.86 -9.35 -19.22
N ASN A 147 7.73 -9.31 -20.54
CA ASN A 147 8.24 -10.32 -21.43
C ASN A 147 9.70 -10.05 -21.84
N GLU A 148 10.61 -10.91 -21.38
CA GLU A 148 12.04 -10.84 -21.64
C GLU A 148 12.38 -10.81 -23.14
N PHE A 149 11.60 -11.45 -24.01
CA PHE A 149 11.80 -11.40 -25.46
C PHE A 149 11.62 -10.01 -26.02
N VAL A 150 10.55 -9.34 -25.63
CA VAL A 150 10.23 -8.00 -26.09
C VAL A 150 11.30 -7.02 -25.63
N MET A 151 11.77 -7.16 -24.40
CA MET A 151 12.84 -6.33 -23.85
C MET A 151 14.14 -6.46 -24.64
N GLU A 152 14.61 -7.69 -24.86
CA GLU A 152 15.85 -7.90 -25.60
C GLU A 152 15.72 -7.49 -27.07
N ALA A 153 14.57 -7.67 -27.69
CA ALA A 153 14.31 -7.20 -29.05
C ALA A 153 14.35 -5.66 -29.16
N LEU A 154 13.76 -4.94 -28.19
CA LEU A 154 13.81 -3.48 -28.15
C LEU A 154 15.22 -2.94 -27.85
N PHE A 155 15.98 -3.59 -26.97
CA PHE A 155 17.38 -3.23 -26.73
C PHE A 155 18.27 -3.47 -27.97
N LEU A 156 18.03 -4.58 -28.68
CA LEU A 156 18.73 -4.84 -29.93
C LEU A 156 18.39 -3.77 -30.99
N LEU A 157 17.12 -3.42 -31.14
CA LEU A 157 16.66 -2.35 -32.02
C LEU A 157 17.34 -1.02 -31.68
N GLN A 158 17.35 -0.63 -30.42
CA GLN A 158 18.01 0.59 -29.95
C GLN A 158 19.50 0.60 -30.32
N GLN A 159 20.21 -0.50 -30.05
CA GLN A 159 21.60 -0.65 -30.32
C GLN A 159 21.92 -0.49 -31.84
N LEU A 160 21.09 -1.09 -32.67
CA LEU A 160 21.25 -1.00 -34.15
C LEU A 160 20.97 0.39 -34.66
N ILE A 161 19.97 1.10 -34.15
CA ILE A 161 19.68 2.48 -34.55
C ILE A 161 20.81 3.41 -34.13
N VAL A 162 21.40 3.23 -32.95
CA VAL A 162 22.54 4.01 -32.49
C VAL A 162 23.74 3.83 -33.45
N GLN A 163 23.93 2.63 -34.00
CA GLN A 163 25.04 2.33 -34.92
C GLN A 163 24.77 2.78 -36.37
N ASN A 164 23.59 2.58 -36.91
CA ASN A 164 23.19 2.78 -38.28
C ASN A 164 21.79 3.41 -38.42
N GLY A 165 21.55 4.55 -37.76
CA GLY A 165 20.23 5.15 -37.65
C GLY A 165 19.54 5.42 -39.00
N SER A 166 20.21 6.01 -39.98
CA SER A 166 19.60 6.34 -41.28
C SER A 166 19.21 5.09 -42.08
N LEU A 167 20.04 4.06 -42.06
CA LEU A 167 19.76 2.82 -42.81
C LEU A 167 18.57 2.07 -42.17
N LEU A 168 18.61 1.86 -40.87
CA LEU A 168 17.59 1.06 -40.19
C LEU A 168 16.23 1.77 -40.15
N THR A 169 16.20 3.07 -39.93
CA THR A 169 14.96 3.85 -40.01
C THR A 169 14.34 3.86 -41.38
N GLY A 170 15.19 3.92 -42.47
CA GLY A 170 14.72 3.73 -43.83
C GLY A 170 14.05 2.37 -44.05
N ILE A 171 14.67 1.28 -43.57
CA ILE A 171 14.10 -0.07 -43.64
C ILE A 171 12.76 -0.16 -42.89
N ILE A 172 12.63 0.47 -41.72
CA ILE A 172 11.39 0.50 -40.93
C ILE A 172 10.29 1.26 -41.66
N ILE A 173 10.59 2.42 -42.25
CA ILE A 173 9.63 3.27 -42.96
C ILE A 173 9.10 2.59 -44.23
N ASP A 174 9.98 1.88 -44.96
CA ASP A 174 9.67 1.21 -46.22
C ASP A 174 9.08 -0.20 -46.00
N ASP A 175 8.96 -0.68 -44.78
CA ASP A 175 8.45 -2.01 -44.46
C ASP A 175 6.96 -2.17 -44.84
N GLU A 176 6.64 -3.23 -45.57
CA GLU A 176 5.31 -3.48 -46.09
C GLU A 176 4.27 -3.68 -44.97
N ASP A 177 4.60 -4.44 -43.91
CA ASP A 177 3.70 -4.70 -42.80
C ASP A 177 3.38 -3.43 -42.01
N VAL A 178 4.40 -2.58 -41.78
CA VAL A 178 4.24 -1.27 -41.19
C VAL A 178 3.30 -0.40 -42.01
N ASN A 179 3.47 -0.36 -43.34
CA ASN A 179 2.63 0.42 -44.23
C ASN A 179 1.19 -0.14 -44.31
N ILE A 180 0.99 -1.46 -44.29
CA ILE A 180 -0.35 -2.09 -44.27
C ILE A 180 -1.10 -1.68 -42.99
N ILE A 181 -0.44 -1.72 -41.84
CA ILE A 181 -1.05 -1.33 -40.57
C ILE A 181 -1.37 0.17 -40.59
N PHE A 182 -0.48 1.03 -41.06
CA PHE A 182 -0.74 2.46 -41.23
C PHE A 182 -2.01 2.73 -42.05
N ASN A 183 -2.18 2.02 -43.15
CA ASN A 183 -3.37 2.16 -43.99
C ASN A 183 -4.64 1.59 -43.34
N SER A 184 -4.50 0.51 -42.56
CA SER A 184 -5.61 -0.07 -41.80
C SER A 184 -6.07 0.88 -40.70
N ILE A 185 -5.16 1.42 -39.91
CA ILE A 185 -5.46 2.38 -38.82
C ILE A 185 -6.20 3.61 -39.35
N ALA A 186 -5.92 4.04 -40.57
CA ALA A 186 -6.60 5.15 -41.22
C ALA A 186 -8.12 4.94 -41.34
N SER A 187 -8.62 3.71 -41.28
CA SER A 187 -10.04 3.38 -41.39
C SER A 187 -10.79 3.44 -40.07
N TYR A 188 -10.10 3.39 -38.91
CA TYR A 188 -10.74 3.31 -37.59
C TYR A 188 -10.75 4.66 -36.86
N GLU A 189 -11.92 5.11 -36.45
CA GLU A 189 -12.14 6.35 -35.69
C GLU A 189 -12.15 6.11 -34.18
N ILE A 190 -12.34 4.86 -33.73
CA ILE A 190 -12.58 4.47 -32.35
C ILE A 190 -11.69 3.28 -32.00
N TYR A 191 -11.16 3.23 -30.77
CA TYR A 191 -10.35 2.12 -30.28
C TYR A 191 -11.07 0.77 -30.36
N ASP A 192 -12.32 0.69 -29.92
CA ASP A 192 -13.09 -0.55 -29.89
C ASP A 192 -13.39 -1.13 -31.29
N ALA A 193 -13.25 -0.31 -32.33
CA ALA A 193 -13.41 -0.76 -33.71
C ALA A 193 -12.16 -1.44 -34.27
N ILE A 194 -11.01 -1.31 -33.59
CA ILE A 194 -9.72 -1.89 -34.02
C ILE A 194 -9.72 -3.38 -33.63
N PRO A 195 -9.53 -4.33 -34.58
CA PRO A 195 -9.39 -5.73 -34.25
C PRO A 195 -8.22 -6.01 -33.29
N VAL A 196 -8.37 -6.96 -32.37
CA VAL A 196 -7.35 -7.30 -31.36
C VAL A 196 -5.96 -7.54 -31.95
N GLN A 197 -5.89 -8.23 -33.08
CA GLN A 197 -4.61 -8.51 -33.79
C GLN A 197 -3.96 -7.23 -34.34
N GLU A 198 -4.73 -6.31 -34.86
CA GLU A 198 -4.24 -5.03 -35.36
C GLU A 198 -3.81 -4.12 -34.20
N ASN A 199 -4.51 -4.20 -33.08
CA ASN A 199 -4.18 -3.46 -31.88
C ASN A 199 -2.82 -3.85 -31.28
N LYS A 200 -2.49 -5.16 -31.26
CA LYS A 200 -1.16 -5.64 -30.89
C LYS A 200 -0.07 -5.13 -31.81
N LYS A 201 -0.33 -5.17 -33.13
CA LYS A 201 0.62 -4.66 -34.12
C LYS A 201 0.77 -3.13 -34.02
N LEU A 202 -0.32 -2.41 -33.79
CA LEU A 202 -0.30 -0.96 -33.52
C LEU A 202 0.59 -0.64 -32.32
N HIS A 203 0.44 -1.41 -31.23
CA HIS A 203 1.30 -1.26 -30.06
C HIS A 203 2.78 -1.53 -30.38
N ALA A 204 3.06 -2.60 -31.13
CA ALA A 204 4.42 -2.91 -31.54
C ALA A 204 5.05 -1.79 -32.38
N ILE A 205 4.30 -1.22 -33.34
CA ILE A 205 4.77 -0.08 -34.15
C ILE A 205 4.99 1.14 -33.24
N GLY A 206 4.10 1.44 -32.32
CA GLY A 206 4.27 2.52 -31.35
C GLY A 206 5.59 2.39 -30.58
N ARG A 207 5.90 1.20 -30.06
CA ARG A 207 7.16 0.94 -29.36
C ARG A 207 8.40 1.06 -30.25
N ILE A 208 8.30 0.64 -31.52
CA ILE A 208 9.35 0.81 -32.52
C ILE A 208 9.60 2.30 -32.76
N LEU A 209 8.54 3.09 -32.96
CA LEU A 209 8.65 4.54 -33.17
C LEU A 209 9.22 5.28 -31.97
N TYR A 210 8.81 4.87 -30.75
CA TYR A 210 9.37 5.39 -29.51
C TYR A 210 10.90 5.17 -29.46
N ILE A 211 11.37 3.94 -29.69
CA ILE A 211 12.81 3.64 -29.70
C ILE A 211 13.53 4.39 -30.82
N ALA A 212 12.96 4.46 -32.01
CA ALA A 212 13.56 5.19 -33.14
C ALA A 212 13.70 6.69 -32.87
N SER A 213 12.71 7.29 -32.17
CA SER A 213 12.72 8.72 -31.82
C SER A 213 13.68 9.04 -30.69
N LYS A 214 13.84 8.11 -29.74
CA LYS A 214 14.69 8.26 -28.55
C LYS A 214 16.18 8.08 -28.83
N SER A 215 16.54 7.23 -29.81
CA SER A 215 17.90 6.70 -29.92
C SER A 215 18.93 7.73 -30.47
N THR A 216 18.61 8.45 -31.54
CA THR A 216 19.51 9.45 -32.15
C THR A 216 18.73 10.57 -32.86
N ILE A 217 19.36 11.73 -33.02
CA ILE A 217 18.75 12.86 -33.75
C ILE A 217 18.50 12.50 -35.22
N THR A 218 19.42 11.75 -35.85
CA THR A 218 19.29 11.33 -37.26
C THR A 218 18.11 10.41 -37.49
N SER A 219 17.89 9.43 -36.56
CA SER A 219 16.73 8.54 -36.61
C SER A 219 15.44 9.28 -36.32
N CYS A 220 15.44 10.17 -35.32
CA CYS A 220 14.30 11.01 -34.98
C CYS A 220 13.88 11.87 -36.22
N ASN A 221 14.81 12.57 -36.83
CA ASN A 221 14.54 13.37 -38.04
C ASN A 221 13.98 12.53 -39.19
N ALA A 222 14.52 11.32 -39.42
CA ALA A 222 14.02 10.41 -40.45
C ALA A 222 12.57 9.95 -40.18
N VAL A 223 12.25 9.60 -38.93
CA VAL A 223 10.90 9.19 -38.56
C VAL A 223 9.92 10.35 -38.67
N TYR A 224 10.32 11.55 -38.23
CA TYR A 224 9.47 12.75 -38.33
C TYR A 224 9.22 13.12 -39.79
N GLY A 225 10.21 13.09 -40.62
CA GLY A 225 10.07 13.37 -42.06
C GLY A 225 9.28 12.35 -42.84
N GLY A 226 9.43 11.04 -42.49
CA GLY A 226 8.79 9.94 -43.22
C GLY A 226 7.40 9.58 -42.74
N LEU A 227 7.21 9.46 -41.45
CA LEU A 227 5.95 8.93 -40.85
C LEU A 227 5.09 10.00 -40.20
N PHE A 228 5.66 10.93 -39.45
CA PHE A 228 4.90 11.96 -38.76
C PHE A 228 4.14 12.88 -39.72
N SER A 229 4.74 13.26 -40.84
CA SER A 229 4.06 14.02 -41.90
C SER A 229 2.80 13.30 -42.37
N ARG A 230 2.92 11.99 -42.66
CA ARG A 230 1.78 11.15 -43.08
C ARG A 230 0.71 11.00 -42.01
N MET A 231 1.11 10.97 -40.71
CA MET A 231 0.16 10.94 -39.60
C MET A 231 -0.67 12.22 -39.54
N ILE A 232 -0.02 13.37 -39.62
CA ILE A 232 -0.66 14.70 -39.59
C ILE A 232 -1.63 14.86 -40.75
N ASP A 233 -1.23 14.48 -41.97
CA ASP A 233 -2.09 14.53 -43.14
C ASP A 233 -3.35 13.66 -42.96
N ASN A 234 -3.20 12.48 -42.38
CA ASN A 234 -4.31 11.57 -42.13
C ASN A 234 -5.19 11.97 -40.92
N LEU A 235 -4.66 12.75 -39.98
CA LEU A 235 -5.46 13.31 -38.90
C LEU A 235 -6.43 14.41 -39.38
N GLY A 236 -6.30 14.85 -40.63
CA GLY A 236 -7.17 15.89 -41.22
C GLY A 236 -6.95 17.28 -40.63
N VAL A 237 -5.82 17.48 -39.98
CA VAL A 237 -5.49 18.75 -39.34
C VAL A 237 -4.82 19.65 -40.33
N SER A 238 -5.54 20.61 -40.91
CA SER A 238 -4.99 21.60 -41.81
C SER A 238 -4.12 22.61 -41.04
N VAL A 239 -2.96 22.95 -41.59
CA VAL A 239 -2.17 24.10 -41.14
C VAL A 239 -2.99 25.36 -41.35
N SER A 240 -3.64 25.84 -40.29
CA SER A 240 -4.26 27.16 -40.35
C SER A 240 -3.17 28.21 -40.25
N ASN A 241 -2.66 28.63 -41.42
CA ASN A 241 -2.01 29.93 -41.52
C ASN A 241 -3.09 30.95 -41.21
N THR A 242 -3.00 31.63 -40.08
CA THR A 242 -3.27 33.08 -39.97
C THR A 242 -3.80 33.48 -38.59
N ASP A 243 -3.29 34.59 -38.17
CA ASP A 243 -3.74 35.56 -37.18
C ASP A 243 -5.27 35.78 -37.20
N SER A 244 -6.05 34.91 -36.59
CA SER A 244 -7.44 35.18 -36.32
C SER A 244 -7.69 35.04 -34.79
N SER A 245 -8.30 36.11 -34.27
CA SER A 245 -8.61 36.40 -32.88
C SER A 245 -9.18 35.21 -32.07
N PRO A 246 -8.92 35.16 -30.74
CA PRO A 246 -9.16 33.97 -29.91
C PRO A 246 -10.57 33.86 -29.35
N ASN A 247 -11.62 34.17 -30.12
CA ASN A 247 -12.98 34.25 -29.59
C ASN A 247 -13.99 33.25 -30.16
N ASP A 248 -13.61 32.28 -30.97
CA ASP A 248 -14.60 31.28 -31.38
C ASP A 248 -14.19 29.90 -30.90
N ASN A 249 -14.85 29.45 -29.82
CA ASN A 249 -14.85 28.08 -29.27
C ASN A 249 -15.62 27.10 -30.19
N ILE A 250 -15.34 27.10 -31.46
CA ILE A 250 -15.89 26.11 -32.39
C ILE A 250 -14.78 25.12 -32.72
N PHE A 251 -14.70 24.05 -31.93
CA PHE A 251 -13.95 22.87 -32.35
C PHE A 251 -14.64 22.32 -33.60
N PRO A 252 -13.98 22.25 -34.76
CA PRO A 252 -14.56 21.58 -35.89
C PRO A 252 -14.80 20.12 -35.48
N SER A 253 -15.98 19.60 -35.77
CA SER A 253 -16.38 18.20 -35.56
C SER A 253 -15.62 17.24 -36.47
N GLN A 254 -14.32 17.38 -36.52
CA GLN A 254 -13.46 16.55 -37.34
C GLN A 254 -13.16 15.26 -36.57
N ARG A 255 -13.59 14.14 -37.11
CA ARG A 255 -13.39 12.81 -36.56
C ARG A 255 -11.91 12.46 -36.55
N VAL A 256 -11.32 12.44 -35.36
CA VAL A 256 -9.90 12.20 -35.16
C VAL A 256 -9.65 10.69 -35.05
N LYS A 257 -8.71 10.17 -35.81
CA LYS A 257 -8.39 8.74 -35.87
C LYS A 257 -7.51 8.32 -34.67
N PHE A 258 -8.05 7.46 -33.82
CA PHE A 258 -7.44 7.03 -32.57
C PHE A 258 -6.02 6.47 -32.76
N GLY A 259 -5.81 5.56 -33.71
CA GLY A 259 -4.53 4.91 -33.91
C GLY A 259 -3.38 5.87 -34.23
N PHE A 260 -3.65 6.92 -35.02
CA PHE A 260 -2.62 7.93 -35.30
C PHE A 260 -2.30 8.81 -34.09
N LEU A 261 -3.26 9.15 -33.26
CA LEU A 261 -3.00 9.87 -32.01
C LEU A 261 -2.14 9.05 -31.08
N TYR A 262 -2.40 7.73 -30.97
CA TYR A 262 -1.58 6.82 -30.18
C TYR A 262 -0.13 6.80 -30.67
N LEU A 263 0.10 6.65 -31.97
CA LEU A 263 1.44 6.66 -32.55
C LEU A 263 2.15 8.03 -32.37
N CYS A 264 1.40 9.14 -32.44
CA CYS A 264 1.93 10.47 -32.14
C CYS A 264 2.44 10.58 -30.69
N ILE A 265 1.71 10.02 -29.72
CA ILE A 265 2.15 10.04 -28.31
C ILE A 265 3.45 9.27 -28.14
N GLU A 266 3.57 8.06 -28.70
CA GLU A 266 4.78 7.25 -28.59
C GLU A 266 5.98 7.96 -29.25
N LEU A 267 5.77 8.60 -30.38
CA LEU A 267 6.80 9.36 -31.09
C LEU A 267 7.22 10.61 -30.29
N LEU A 268 6.27 11.35 -29.75
CA LEU A 268 6.54 12.52 -28.91
C LEU A 268 7.25 12.12 -27.61
N ALA A 269 6.87 11.02 -26.98
CA ALA A 269 7.51 10.53 -25.77
C ALA A 269 8.99 10.16 -26.03
N GLY A 270 9.27 9.46 -27.13
CA GLY A 270 10.64 9.13 -27.53
C GLY A 270 11.49 10.36 -27.80
N PHE A 271 10.94 11.34 -28.53
CA PHE A 271 11.64 12.59 -28.81
C PHE A 271 11.91 13.41 -27.54
N ARG A 272 10.98 13.46 -26.64
CA ARG A 272 11.18 14.11 -25.34
C ARG A 272 12.34 13.48 -24.57
N GLU A 273 12.41 12.15 -24.49
CA GLU A 273 13.53 11.47 -23.81
C GLU A 273 14.88 11.73 -24.49
N LEU A 274 14.91 11.87 -25.82
CA LEU A 274 16.11 12.29 -26.53
C LEU A 274 16.56 13.68 -26.11
N ILE A 275 15.64 14.62 -25.92
CA ILE A 275 15.95 15.99 -25.47
C ILE A 275 16.48 15.99 -24.05
N VAL A 276 15.79 15.28 -23.14
CA VAL A 276 16.14 15.24 -21.71
C VAL A 276 17.47 14.52 -21.47
N GLY A 277 17.78 13.48 -22.24
CA GLY A 277 19.03 12.71 -22.10
C GLY A 277 20.27 13.37 -22.73
N SER A 278 20.18 14.61 -23.23
CA SER A 278 21.26 15.28 -23.94
C SER A 278 21.95 16.34 -23.08
N ASP A 279 22.91 15.91 -22.25
CA ASP A 279 23.71 16.80 -21.39
C ASP A 279 24.89 17.48 -22.12
N GLU A 280 25.24 17.05 -23.36
CA GLU A 280 26.37 17.62 -24.12
C GLU A 280 25.98 18.87 -24.91
N PRO A 281 26.71 20.01 -24.78
CA PRO A 281 26.38 21.25 -25.48
C PRO A 281 26.34 21.13 -27.00
N ALA A 282 27.20 20.27 -27.59
CA ALA A 282 27.21 20.01 -29.02
C ALA A 282 25.93 19.30 -29.49
N LEU A 283 25.41 18.40 -28.70
CA LEU A 283 24.16 17.68 -28.97
C LEU A 283 22.95 18.60 -28.83
N GLN A 284 22.96 19.50 -27.87
CA GLN A 284 21.92 20.52 -27.68
C GLN A 284 21.80 21.44 -28.89
N TYR A 285 22.93 21.94 -29.42
CA TYR A 285 22.92 22.77 -30.64
C TYR A 285 22.40 21.98 -31.86
N ALA A 286 22.76 20.71 -31.98
CA ALA A 286 22.28 19.86 -33.09
C ALA A 286 20.77 19.60 -32.99
N ILE A 287 20.24 19.49 -31.78
CA ILE A 287 18.78 19.33 -31.50
C ILE A 287 18.02 20.61 -31.89
N GLU A 288 18.51 21.79 -31.52
CA GLU A 288 17.86 23.06 -31.86
C GLU A 288 17.68 23.25 -33.37
N GLN A 289 18.64 22.79 -34.13
CA GLN A 289 18.63 22.87 -35.58
C GLN A 289 17.93 21.69 -36.29
N ALA A 290 17.47 20.71 -35.49
CA ALA A 290 16.86 19.49 -36.01
C ALA A 290 15.50 19.74 -36.69
N THR A 291 15.26 19.03 -37.79
CA THR A 291 13.98 19.12 -38.51
C THR A 291 12.78 18.68 -37.64
N CYS A 292 12.97 17.73 -36.73
CA CYS A 292 11.92 17.31 -35.78
C CYS A 292 11.45 18.46 -34.88
N CYS A 293 12.34 19.37 -34.44
CA CYS A 293 11.98 20.56 -33.70
C CYS A 293 11.10 21.53 -34.49
N THR A 294 11.44 21.75 -35.76
CA THR A 294 10.67 22.61 -36.68
C THR A 294 9.28 22.03 -36.95
N TRP A 295 9.18 20.71 -37.13
CA TRP A 295 7.92 20.01 -37.27
C TRP A 295 7.04 20.17 -36.01
N LEU A 296 7.59 19.93 -34.84
CA LEU A 296 6.83 20.05 -33.60
C LEU A 296 6.34 21.48 -33.36
N ARG A 297 7.16 22.50 -33.61
CA ARG A 297 6.74 23.90 -33.51
C ARG A 297 5.56 24.23 -34.45
N ASN A 298 5.60 23.74 -35.68
CA ASN A 298 4.57 24.02 -36.69
C ASN A 298 3.25 23.31 -36.39
N PHE A 299 3.31 22.10 -35.85
CA PHE A 299 2.11 21.27 -35.63
C PHE A 299 1.62 21.17 -34.17
N SER A 300 2.27 21.85 -33.24
CA SER A 300 1.92 21.78 -31.82
C SER A 300 0.49 22.25 -31.51
N SER A 301 0.03 23.34 -32.17
CA SER A 301 -1.38 23.80 -32.02
C SER A 301 -2.37 22.79 -32.57
N SER A 302 -2.02 22.16 -33.68
CA SER A 302 -2.84 21.14 -34.32
C SER A 302 -2.95 19.90 -33.50
N LEU A 303 -1.85 19.46 -32.88
CA LEU A 303 -1.81 18.34 -31.94
C LEU A 303 -2.58 18.66 -30.66
N PHE A 304 -2.46 19.87 -30.13
CA PHE A 304 -3.25 20.33 -28.99
C PHE A 304 -4.75 20.21 -29.27
N ASN A 305 -5.21 20.69 -30.42
CA ASN A 305 -6.61 20.60 -30.82
C ASN A 305 -7.05 19.15 -31.04
N ALA A 306 -6.22 18.31 -31.65
CA ALA A 306 -6.51 16.90 -31.88
C ALA A 306 -6.65 16.12 -30.57
N PHE A 307 -5.71 16.26 -29.63
CA PHE A 307 -5.80 15.62 -28.31
C PHE A 307 -6.93 16.20 -27.47
N GLY A 308 -7.19 17.49 -27.56
CA GLY A 308 -8.29 18.15 -26.86
C GLY A 308 -9.68 17.73 -27.35
N SER A 309 -9.83 17.48 -28.66
CA SER A 309 -11.10 17.07 -29.26
C SER A 309 -11.59 15.69 -28.81
N VAL A 310 -10.66 14.78 -28.52
CA VAL A 310 -10.97 13.43 -28.01
C VAL A 310 -11.59 13.47 -26.60
N LEU A 311 -11.29 14.50 -25.82
CA LEU A 311 -11.77 14.67 -24.44
C LEU A 311 -13.15 15.33 -24.36
N VAL A 312 -13.66 15.87 -25.48
CA VAL A 312 -14.99 16.52 -25.52
C VAL A 312 -16.06 15.46 -25.77
N ALA A 313 -17.01 15.36 -24.86
CA ALA A 313 -18.20 14.54 -25.06
C ALA A 313 -19.07 15.17 -26.14
N SER A 314 -19.37 14.45 -27.21
CA SER A 314 -20.43 14.83 -28.15
C SER A 314 -21.79 14.31 -27.66
N ALA A 315 -22.90 14.84 -28.22
CA ALA A 315 -24.26 14.39 -27.88
C ALA A 315 -24.44 12.87 -28.08
N ASP A 316 -23.65 12.27 -28.96
CA ASP A 316 -23.78 10.87 -29.35
C ASP A 316 -22.70 9.95 -28.69
N ARG A 317 -21.73 10.50 -27.93
CA ARG A 317 -20.61 9.71 -27.40
C ARG A 317 -19.99 10.28 -26.13
N CYS A 318 -19.89 9.42 -25.10
CA CYS A 318 -19.02 9.66 -23.95
C CYS A 318 -17.62 9.12 -24.25
N PRO A 319 -16.51 9.84 -23.88
CA PRO A 319 -15.15 9.31 -23.99
C PRO A 319 -15.01 8.00 -23.21
N LEU A 320 -14.43 6.98 -23.84
CA LEU A 320 -14.03 5.73 -23.20
C LEU A 320 -12.67 5.88 -22.51
N ASP A 321 -12.31 4.94 -21.64
CA ASP A 321 -10.99 4.97 -20.94
C ASP A 321 -9.79 5.11 -21.90
N PRO A 322 -9.73 4.43 -23.07
CA PRO A 322 -8.66 4.65 -24.04
C PRO A 322 -8.65 6.07 -24.64
N ASP A 323 -9.82 6.67 -24.91
CA ASP A 323 -9.91 8.04 -25.41
C ASP A 323 -9.40 9.05 -24.39
N ILE A 324 -9.77 8.87 -23.11
CA ILE A 324 -9.31 9.69 -21.99
C ILE A 324 -7.79 9.58 -21.85
N TYR A 325 -7.26 8.36 -21.91
CA TYR A 325 -5.81 8.13 -21.87
C TYR A 325 -5.09 8.89 -22.99
N ILE A 326 -5.52 8.72 -24.24
CA ILE A 326 -4.91 9.36 -25.42
C ILE A 326 -4.96 10.88 -25.31
N GLY A 327 -6.12 11.45 -24.99
CA GLY A 327 -6.29 12.90 -24.89
C GLY A 327 -5.44 13.50 -23.77
N VAL A 328 -5.54 12.96 -22.56
CA VAL A 328 -4.83 13.47 -21.38
C VAL A 328 -3.32 13.24 -21.51
N LYS A 329 -2.91 12.03 -21.91
CA LYS A 329 -1.49 11.70 -22.09
C LYS A 329 -0.83 12.50 -23.21
N GLY A 330 -1.54 12.70 -24.31
CA GLY A 330 -1.06 13.53 -25.42
C GLY A 330 -0.84 14.98 -24.99
N LEU A 331 -1.80 15.60 -24.30
CA LEU A 331 -1.65 16.95 -23.77
C LEU A 331 -0.54 17.04 -22.72
N GLN A 332 -0.46 16.05 -21.80
CA GLN A 332 0.63 15.96 -20.82
C GLN A 332 1.99 15.89 -21.51
N THR A 333 2.15 15.00 -22.49
CA THR A 333 3.41 14.83 -23.22
C THR A 333 3.81 16.12 -23.93
N LEU A 334 2.86 16.82 -24.56
CA LEU A 334 3.12 18.12 -25.18
C LEU A 334 3.56 19.16 -24.14
N ALA A 335 2.89 19.25 -23.00
CA ALA A 335 3.26 20.21 -21.96
C ALA A 335 4.67 19.98 -21.40
N MET A 336 5.16 18.73 -21.47
CA MET A 336 6.51 18.36 -20.99
C MET A 336 7.64 18.66 -21.98
N PHE A 337 7.38 19.29 -23.12
CA PHE A 337 8.37 19.88 -24.00
C PHE A 337 8.75 21.29 -23.54
N HIS A 338 9.34 21.37 -22.36
CA HIS A 338 9.79 22.62 -21.75
C HIS A 338 11.17 22.40 -21.13
N SER A 339 12.22 22.53 -21.92
CA SER A 339 13.61 22.39 -21.51
C SER A 339 14.44 23.60 -21.97
N GLU A 340 15.65 23.72 -21.46
CA GLU A 340 16.61 24.75 -21.91
C GLU A 340 16.88 24.68 -23.42
N VAL A 341 16.83 23.47 -23.97
CA VAL A 341 17.12 23.20 -25.41
C VAL A 341 15.94 23.46 -26.32
N PHE A 342 14.74 23.15 -25.86
CA PHE A 342 13.53 23.30 -26.67
C PHE A 342 12.33 23.64 -25.78
N SER A 343 11.63 24.70 -26.13
CA SER A 343 10.38 25.05 -25.45
C SER A 343 9.27 25.28 -26.47
N LEU A 344 8.08 24.77 -26.13
CA LEU A 344 6.85 25.10 -26.85
C LEU A 344 6.48 26.56 -26.71
N GLN A 345 5.65 27.03 -27.63
CA GLN A 345 5.07 28.37 -27.49
C GLN A 345 4.34 28.49 -26.17
N LYS A 346 4.60 29.58 -25.44
CA LYS A 346 4.00 29.86 -24.13
C LYS A 346 2.48 29.76 -24.15
N SER A 347 1.84 30.22 -25.23
CA SER A 347 0.39 30.15 -25.42
C SER A 347 -0.17 28.72 -25.42
N ILE A 348 0.56 27.75 -26.01
CA ILE A 348 0.12 26.34 -26.07
C ILE A 348 0.23 25.71 -24.69
N PHE A 349 1.33 25.93 -23.99
CA PHE A 349 1.50 25.46 -22.62
C PHE A 349 0.38 25.98 -21.70
N GLU A 350 0.11 27.28 -21.74
CA GLU A 350 -1.00 27.89 -20.97
C GLU A 350 -2.38 27.31 -21.37
N ASN A 351 -2.61 27.07 -22.63
CA ASN A 351 -3.86 26.48 -23.10
C ASN A 351 -4.03 25.03 -22.62
N ILE A 352 -2.94 24.24 -22.56
CA ILE A 352 -2.97 22.89 -21.99
C ILE A 352 -3.35 22.95 -20.50
N LEU A 353 -2.72 23.83 -19.73
CA LEU A 353 -3.04 23.99 -18.31
C LEU A 353 -4.49 24.46 -18.12
N LYS A 354 -4.95 25.43 -18.91
CA LYS A 354 -6.36 25.87 -18.90
C LYS A 354 -7.31 24.74 -19.25
N LYS A 355 -6.96 23.87 -20.20
CA LYS A 355 -7.80 22.73 -20.58
C LYS A 355 -7.90 21.70 -19.43
N PHE A 356 -6.80 21.35 -18.76
CA PHE A 356 -6.86 20.51 -17.58
C PHE A 356 -7.68 21.15 -16.45
N MET A 357 -7.51 22.43 -16.21
CA MET A 357 -8.30 23.15 -15.20
C MET A 357 -9.79 23.18 -15.56
N SER A 358 -10.16 23.43 -16.81
CA SER A 358 -11.55 23.36 -17.27
C SER A 358 -12.18 21.98 -17.03
N ILE A 359 -11.44 20.89 -17.35
CA ILE A 359 -11.89 19.51 -17.07
C ILE A 359 -12.09 19.30 -15.56
N ILE A 360 -11.18 19.79 -14.73
CA ILE A 360 -11.27 19.64 -13.28
C ILE A 360 -12.47 20.43 -12.72
N ILE A 361 -12.82 21.59 -13.30
CA ILE A 361 -13.91 22.45 -12.84
C ILE A 361 -15.27 22.00 -13.40
N GLU A 362 -15.33 21.64 -14.67
CA GLU A 362 -16.59 21.49 -15.40
C GLU A 362 -17.04 20.02 -15.50
N ASP A 363 -16.11 19.07 -15.57
CA ASP A 363 -16.38 17.66 -15.83
C ASP A 363 -16.30 16.76 -14.57
N PHE A 364 -16.56 17.31 -13.39
CA PHE A 364 -16.47 16.59 -12.11
C PHE A 364 -17.34 15.31 -12.05
N ASN A 365 -18.40 15.21 -12.82
CA ASN A 365 -19.25 14.03 -12.90
C ASN A 365 -18.56 12.83 -13.59
N LYS A 366 -17.46 13.10 -14.31
CA LYS A 366 -16.68 12.08 -15.02
C LYS A 366 -15.42 11.77 -14.22
N LYS A 367 -15.57 11.00 -13.15
CA LYS A 367 -14.49 10.71 -12.18
C LYS A 367 -13.19 10.31 -12.86
N VAL A 368 -13.23 9.42 -13.85
CA VAL A 368 -12.02 8.89 -14.53
C VAL A 368 -11.28 9.98 -15.29
N LEU A 369 -12.01 10.82 -16.06
CA LEU A 369 -11.44 11.93 -16.80
C LEU A 369 -10.84 12.99 -15.86
N TRP A 370 -11.57 13.30 -14.80
CA TRP A 370 -11.16 14.26 -13.79
C TRP A 370 -9.87 13.81 -13.06
N GLU A 371 -9.80 12.56 -12.60
CA GLU A 371 -8.60 12.01 -11.95
C GLU A 371 -7.39 11.97 -12.89
N ALA A 372 -7.60 11.63 -14.15
CA ALA A 372 -6.55 11.64 -15.16
C ALA A 372 -6.00 13.05 -15.42
N ALA A 373 -6.88 14.03 -15.59
CA ALA A 373 -6.48 15.44 -15.79
C ALA A 373 -5.72 16.00 -14.58
N LEU A 374 -6.16 15.69 -13.37
CA LEU A 374 -5.47 16.09 -12.15
C LEU A 374 -4.07 15.49 -12.05
N LYS A 375 -3.93 14.17 -12.27
CA LYS A 375 -2.63 13.51 -12.27
C LYS A 375 -1.69 14.08 -13.34
N ALA A 376 -2.22 14.33 -14.53
CA ALA A 376 -1.44 14.95 -15.62
C ALA A 376 -0.96 16.35 -15.23
N LEU A 377 -1.82 17.16 -14.64
CA LEU A 377 -1.49 18.49 -14.16
C LEU A 377 -0.38 18.48 -13.11
N CYS A 378 -0.48 17.58 -12.12
CA CYS A 378 0.53 17.39 -11.08
C CYS A 378 1.88 16.94 -11.67
N HIS A 379 1.89 16.04 -12.65
CA HIS A 379 3.12 15.60 -13.31
C HIS A 379 3.77 16.71 -14.12
N VAL A 380 2.99 17.51 -14.83
CA VAL A 380 3.53 18.67 -15.57
C VAL A 380 4.14 19.67 -14.57
N GLY A 381 3.49 19.91 -13.43
CA GLY A 381 3.99 20.78 -12.38
C GLY A 381 5.35 20.32 -11.82
N SER A 382 5.47 19.03 -11.47
CA SER A 382 6.73 18.48 -10.95
C SER A 382 7.86 18.49 -11.99
N PHE A 383 7.55 18.16 -13.25
CA PHE A 383 8.52 18.17 -14.33
C PHE A 383 9.13 19.56 -14.58
N VAL A 384 8.29 20.59 -14.56
CA VAL A 384 8.75 21.99 -14.77
C VAL A 384 9.67 22.44 -13.64
N GLN A 385 9.51 21.94 -12.39
CA GLN A 385 10.44 22.20 -11.28
C GLN A 385 11.83 21.63 -11.48
N GLU A 386 11.94 20.45 -12.08
CA GLU A 386 13.25 19.80 -12.34
C GLU A 386 14.11 20.59 -13.33
N PHE A 387 13.52 21.36 -14.24
CA PHE A 387 14.21 22.06 -15.34
C PHE A 387 14.46 23.56 -15.12
N HIS A 388 14.53 24.06 -13.92
CA HIS A 388 15.08 25.39 -13.50
C HIS A 388 14.95 26.63 -14.42
N GLU A 389 14.01 26.70 -15.32
CA GLU A 389 13.55 28.02 -15.86
C GLU A 389 12.70 28.69 -14.77
N SER A 390 13.40 29.13 -13.73
CA SER A 390 12.82 29.34 -12.40
C SER A 390 11.68 30.35 -12.32
N GLU A 391 11.68 31.44 -13.07
CA GLU A 391 10.65 32.47 -12.93
C GLU A 391 9.34 32.13 -13.67
N LYS A 392 9.41 31.52 -14.86
CA LYS A 392 8.21 31.15 -15.62
C LYS A 392 7.54 29.92 -15.00
N ALA A 393 8.34 28.90 -14.65
CA ALA A 393 7.85 27.70 -13.97
C ALA A 393 7.17 28.05 -12.63
N MET A 394 7.79 28.92 -11.83
CA MET A 394 7.23 29.37 -10.55
C MET A 394 5.88 30.09 -10.71
N SER A 395 5.70 30.86 -11.80
CA SER A 395 4.43 31.57 -12.02
C SER A 395 3.28 30.61 -12.35
N TYR A 396 3.54 29.54 -13.13
CA TYR A 396 2.52 28.56 -13.49
C TYR A 396 2.17 27.65 -12.33
N GLU A 397 3.18 27.22 -11.60
CA GLU A 397 3.00 26.38 -10.43
C GLU A 397 2.22 27.10 -9.33
N SER A 398 2.59 28.35 -9.02
CA SER A 398 1.86 29.17 -8.05
C SER A 398 0.40 29.36 -8.48
N LEU A 399 0.14 29.58 -9.76
CA LEU A 399 -1.22 29.74 -10.28
C LEU A 399 -2.06 28.47 -10.07
N VAL A 400 -1.49 27.30 -10.31
CA VAL A 400 -2.19 26.02 -10.13
C VAL A 400 -2.48 25.76 -8.65
N VAL A 401 -1.51 25.99 -7.78
CA VAL A 401 -1.68 25.84 -6.33
C VAL A 401 -2.74 26.82 -5.80
N GLU A 402 -2.70 28.08 -6.21
CA GLU A 402 -3.71 29.09 -5.84
C GLU A 402 -5.12 28.69 -6.28
N LYS A 403 -5.27 28.23 -7.52
CA LYS A 403 -6.58 27.77 -8.03
C LYS A 403 -7.12 26.60 -7.25
N ILE A 404 -6.32 25.63 -6.88
CA ILE A 404 -6.79 24.49 -6.08
C ILE A 404 -7.10 24.91 -4.65
N LEU A 405 -6.36 25.85 -4.07
CA LEU A 405 -6.70 26.41 -2.77
C LEU A 405 -8.01 27.20 -2.83
N GLU A 406 -8.28 27.97 -3.90
CA GLU A 406 -9.58 28.62 -4.10
C GLU A 406 -10.74 27.62 -4.07
N PHE A 407 -10.59 26.44 -4.66
CA PHE A 407 -11.61 25.38 -4.62
C PHE A 407 -11.98 24.89 -3.22
N LEU A 408 -11.04 24.88 -2.27
CA LEU A 408 -11.34 24.48 -0.89
C LEU A 408 -12.34 25.42 -0.21
N PHE A 409 -12.31 26.71 -0.58
CA PHE A 409 -13.13 27.76 0.03
C PHE A 409 -14.43 28.05 -0.74
N LEU A 410 -14.57 27.55 -1.97
CA LEU A 410 -15.82 27.66 -2.72
C LEU A 410 -16.84 26.66 -2.15
N ASP A 411 -17.92 27.18 -1.60
CA ASP A 411 -19.10 26.43 -1.15
C ASP A 411 -19.90 25.83 -2.33
N ASP A 412 -19.21 25.53 -3.43
CA ASP A 412 -19.83 25.07 -4.63
C ASP A 412 -20.24 23.59 -4.49
N ILE A 413 -21.53 23.32 -4.67
CA ILE A 413 -22.13 21.97 -4.63
C ILE A 413 -21.60 21.10 -5.79
N VAL A 414 -20.94 21.73 -6.75
CA VAL A 414 -20.56 21.14 -8.04
C VAL A 414 -19.44 20.10 -7.91
N VAL A 415 -18.42 20.35 -7.08
CA VAL A 415 -17.30 19.39 -6.89
C VAL A 415 -17.39 18.73 -5.51
N PRO A 416 -17.46 17.39 -5.42
CA PRO A 416 -17.43 16.69 -4.13
C PRO A 416 -16.20 17.06 -3.31
N PHE A 417 -16.37 17.27 -2.01
CA PHE A 417 -15.29 17.73 -1.14
C PHE A 417 -14.09 16.74 -1.07
N PRO A 418 -14.27 15.42 -1.00
CA PRO A 418 -13.17 14.46 -1.04
C PRO A 418 -12.25 14.65 -2.24
N VAL A 419 -12.83 15.02 -3.36
CA VAL A 419 -12.13 15.30 -4.62
C VAL A 419 -11.24 16.55 -4.52
N LYS A 420 -11.73 17.59 -3.86
CA LYS A 420 -10.94 18.81 -3.58
C LYS A 420 -9.75 18.51 -2.66
N VAL A 421 -9.96 17.66 -1.65
CA VAL A 421 -8.91 17.23 -0.72
C VAL A 421 -7.86 16.37 -1.41
N GLU A 422 -8.28 15.49 -2.31
CA GLU A 422 -7.36 14.67 -3.12
C GLU A 422 -6.52 15.54 -4.06
N ALA A 423 -7.11 16.52 -4.72
CA ALA A 423 -6.42 17.50 -5.54
C ALA A 423 -5.35 18.26 -4.74
N LEU A 424 -5.71 18.75 -3.57
CA LEU A 424 -4.80 19.45 -2.67
C LEU A 424 -3.60 18.55 -2.28
N SER A 425 -3.86 17.30 -1.89
CA SER A 425 -2.80 16.39 -1.49
C SER A 425 -1.85 16.08 -2.64
N ASN A 426 -2.37 15.81 -3.83
CA ASN A 426 -1.56 15.49 -5.00
C ASN A 426 -0.65 16.64 -5.41
N ILE A 427 -1.15 17.87 -5.39
CA ILE A 427 -0.33 19.06 -5.68
C ILE A 427 0.67 19.34 -4.58
N GLY A 428 0.29 19.23 -3.32
CA GLY A 428 1.22 19.39 -2.21
C GLY A 428 2.42 18.44 -2.31
N MET A 429 2.16 17.20 -2.72
CA MET A 429 3.21 16.16 -2.87
C MET A 429 4.15 16.37 -4.08
N THR A 430 3.91 17.34 -4.94
CA THR A 430 4.82 17.64 -6.07
C THR A 430 6.14 18.28 -5.62
N GLY A 431 6.16 18.98 -4.48
CA GLY A 431 7.36 19.60 -3.95
C GLY A 431 7.17 20.25 -2.60
N MET A 432 8.27 20.44 -1.84
CA MET A 432 8.21 20.98 -0.48
C MET A 432 7.61 22.38 -0.43
N LYS A 433 7.90 23.25 -1.41
CA LYS A 433 7.34 24.61 -1.47
C LYS A 433 5.81 24.59 -1.61
N ASN A 434 5.29 23.74 -2.50
CA ASN A 434 3.87 23.56 -2.72
C ASN A 434 3.20 22.96 -1.51
N MET A 435 3.88 21.99 -0.86
CA MET A 435 3.42 21.38 0.38
C MET A 435 3.21 22.42 1.46
N VAL A 436 4.16 23.34 1.68
CA VAL A 436 4.03 24.40 2.69
C VAL A 436 2.83 25.31 2.40
N THR A 437 2.63 25.69 1.13
CA THR A 437 1.51 26.53 0.72
C THR A 437 0.17 25.80 0.90
N CYS A 438 0.10 24.54 0.50
CA CYS A 438 -1.09 23.69 0.68
C CYS A 438 -1.43 23.48 2.15
N LEU A 439 -0.43 23.26 3.00
CA LEU A 439 -0.63 23.11 4.45
C LEU A 439 -1.15 24.39 5.10
N GLN A 440 -0.66 25.55 4.70
CA GLN A 440 -1.17 26.84 5.20
C GLN A 440 -2.62 27.05 4.78
N GLY A 441 -2.97 26.75 3.54
CA GLY A 441 -4.34 26.81 3.04
C GLY A 441 -5.27 25.84 3.76
N MET A 442 -4.84 24.59 3.90
CA MET A 442 -5.58 23.56 4.64
C MET A 442 -5.79 23.95 6.11
N LYS A 443 -4.76 24.45 6.78
CA LYS A 443 -4.85 24.94 8.15
C LYS A 443 -5.94 26.01 8.30
N LYS A 444 -5.96 27.00 7.40
CA LYS A 444 -7.02 28.01 7.36
C LYS A 444 -8.40 27.39 7.15
N ALA A 445 -8.51 26.43 6.25
CA ALA A 445 -9.77 25.74 5.97
C ALA A 445 -10.25 24.92 7.19
N VAL A 446 -9.37 24.18 7.86
CA VAL A 446 -9.69 23.42 9.09
C VAL A 446 -10.25 24.35 10.15
N PHE A 447 -9.54 25.44 10.50
CA PHE A 447 -9.99 26.33 11.57
C PHE A 447 -11.23 27.15 11.19
N SER A 448 -11.40 27.52 9.91
CA SER A 448 -12.63 28.15 9.43
C SER A 448 -13.83 27.21 9.57
N ASN A 449 -13.67 25.92 9.24
CA ASN A 449 -14.77 24.96 9.40
C ASN A 449 -15.02 24.61 10.87
N LEU A 450 -14.00 24.45 11.70
CA LEU A 450 -14.16 24.26 13.14
C LEU A 450 -14.95 25.40 13.78
N SER A 451 -14.76 26.65 13.35
CA SER A 451 -15.55 27.80 13.85
C SER A 451 -17.02 27.80 13.42
N LYS A 452 -17.35 27.08 12.34
CA LYS A 452 -18.71 27.02 11.77
C LYS A 452 -19.48 25.75 12.16
N VAL A 453 -18.89 24.82 12.92
CA VAL A 453 -19.53 23.54 13.31
C VAL A 453 -20.90 23.78 13.99
N HIS A 454 -21.05 24.82 14.78
CA HIS A 454 -22.31 25.19 15.42
C HIS A 454 -23.46 25.54 14.46
N THR A 455 -23.11 26.02 13.26
CA THR A 455 -24.10 26.55 12.31
C THR A 455 -24.37 25.59 11.15
N ASN A 456 -23.44 24.65 10.88
CA ASN A 456 -23.52 23.77 9.73
C ASN A 456 -22.88 22.41 10.01
N SER A 457 -23.67 21.34 10.05
CA SER A 457 -23.19 19.97 10.25
C SER A 457 -22.19 19.51 9.18
N ARG A 458 -22.28 20.02 7.96
CA ARG A 458 -21.34 19.72 6.88
C ARG A 458 -19.92 20.22 7.19
N SER A 459 -19.78 21.27 7.99
CA SER A 459 -18.46 21.80 8.39
C SER A 459 -17.66 20.81 9.24
N SER A 460 -18.33 19.97 10.01
CA SER A 460 -17.69 18.88 10.77
C SER A 460 -17.11 17.81 9.86
N GLU A 461 -17.88 17.33 8.87
CA GLU A 461 -17.41 16.34 7.89
C GLU A 461 -16.20 16.86 7.11
N VAL A 462 -16.27 18.12 6.66
CA VAL A 462 -15.17 18.78 5.95
C VAL A 462 -13.92 18.87 6.82
N ALA A 463 -14.06 19.23 8.09
CA ALA A 463 -12.93 19.32 9.02
C ALA A 463 -12.30 17.92 9.25
N VAL A 464 -13.12 16.86 9.38
CA VAL A 464 -12.65 15.49 9.52
C VAL A 464 -11.84 15.05 8.32
N GLU A 465 -12.34 15.25 7.10
CA GLU A 465 -11.63 14.87 5.87
C GLU A 465 -10.29 15.60 5.71
N LEU A 466 -10.24 16.89 6.03
CA LEU A 466 -8.99 17.67 6.00
C LEU A 466 -7.98 17.17 7.03
N LEU A 467 -8.43 16.90 8.27
CA LEU A 467 -7.59 16.37 9.34
C LEU A 467 -7.05 14.99 9.01
N GLU A 468 -7.88 14.12 8.45
CA GLU A 468 -7.46 12.79 8.01
C GLU A 468 -6.47 12.84 6.83
N CYS A 469 -6.70 13.72 5.87
CA CYS A 469 -5.77 13.96 4.77
C CYS A 469 -4.40 14.41 5.31
N TYR A 470 -4.39 15.39 6.19
CA TYR A 470 -3.17 15.85 6.84
C TYR A 470 -2.44 14.71 7.56
N ALA A 471 -3.14 14.02 8.44
CA ALA A 471 -2.54 12.99 9.30
C ALA A 471 -2.06 11.76 8.53
N CYS A 472 -2.79 11.33 7.48
CA CYS A 472 -2.54 10.06 6.80
C CYS A 472 -1.72 10.20 5.52
N LYS A 473 -1.73 11.36 4.87
CA LYS A 473 -1.05 11.57 3.57
C LYS A 473 0.07 12.60 3.67
N LEU A 474 -0.24 13.81 4.14
CA LEU A 474 0.70 14.93 4.06
C LEU A 474 1.81 14.87 5.10
N LEU A 475 1.48 14.57 6.35
CA LEU A 475 2.48 14.49 7.42
C LEU A 475 3.51 13.36 7.20
N PRO A 476 3.13 12.13 6.79
CA PRO A 476 4.08 11.09 6.42
C PRO A 476 4.99 11.51 5.26
N TRP A 477 4.42 12.12 4.22
CA TRP A 477 5.18 12.59 3.07
C TRP A 477 6.24 13.65 3.45
N ILE A 478 5.87 14.60 4.32
CA ILE A 478 6.80 15.63 4.82
C ILE A 478 7.98 14.97 5.55
N HIS A 479 7.69 13.98 6.37
CA HIS A 479 8.71 13.26 7.13
C HIS A 479 9.67 12.46 6.23
N GLU A 480 9.13 11.79 5.23
CA GLU A 480 9.91 11.01 4.24
C GLU A 480 10.81 11.91 3.37
N ASN A 481 10.37 13.14 3.07
CA ASN A 481 11.12 14.08 2.23
C ASN A 481 11.98 15.09 3.04
N GLY A 482 12.22 14.82 4.33
CA GLY A 482 13.12 15.63 5.15
C GLY A 482 12.60 17.03 5.47
N GLY A 483 11.28 17.21 5.49
CA GLY A 483 10.64 18.48 5.86
C GLY A 483 10.82 18.81 7.34
N SER A 484 10.77 20.12 7.67
CA SER A 484 10.88 20.61 9.03
C SER A 484 9.68 20.20 9.89
N GLU A 485 9.92 19.90 11.16
CA GLU A 485 8.90 19.62 12.17
C GLU A 485 8.09 20.87 12.57
N ASP A 486 8.54 22.08 12.18
CA ASP A 486 7.93 23.35 12.57
C ASP A 486 6.44 23.43 12.25
N PHE A 487 6.03 22.85 11.11
CA PHE A 487 4.62 22.86 10.74
C PHE A 487 3.79 21.98 11.68
N ALA A 488 4.29 20.77 12.01
CA ALA A 488 3.61 19.84 12.93
C ALA A 488 3.50 20.45 14.32
N LEU A 489 4.58 21.08 14.80
CA LEU A 489 4.61 21.82 16.07
C LEU A 489 3.57 22.95 16.06
N GLN A 490 3.60 23.80 15.03
CA GLN A 490 2.68 24.95 14.96
C GLN A 490 1.23 24.53 14.82
N PHE A 491 0.96 23.49 14.04
CA PHE A 491 -0.40 22.97 13.88
C PHE A 491 -0.94 22.40 15.20
N ALA A 492 -0.15 21.62 15.94
CA ALA A 492 -0.51 21.14 17.26
C ALA A 492 -0.74 22.29 18.27
N MET A 493 0.12 23.32 18.27
CA MET A 493 -0.02 24.50 19.13
C MET A 493 -1.27 25.29 18.82
N ASP A 494 -1.64 25.41 17.55
CA ASP A 494 -2.85 26.12 17.12
C ASP A 494 -4.12 25.35 17.50
N ILE A 495 -4.15 24.03 17.36
CA ILE A 495 -5.25 23.20 17.86
C ILE A 495 -5.46 23.43 19.36
N TRP A 496 -4.37 23.43 20.14
CA TRP A 496 -4.47 23.72 21.58
C TRP A 496 -4.91 25.16 21.87
N SER A 497 -4.44 26.12 21.11
CA SER A 497 -4.87 27.51 21.27
C SER A 497 -6.37 27.71 21.00
N GLN A 498 -6.89 26.99 20.00
CA GLN A 498 -8.33 26.98 19.71
C GLN A 498 -9.12 26.20 20.76
N ALA A 499 -8.61 25.07 21.25
CA ALA A 499 -9.21 24.33 22.36
C ALA A 499 -9.31 25.18 23.64
N GLY A 500 -8.39 26.13 23.82
CA GLY A 500 -8.42 27.15 24.86
C GLY A 500 -9.53 28.17 24.71
N ASN A 501 -10.14 28.38 23.53
CA ASN A 501 -11.22 29.33 23.29
C ASN A 501 -12.61 28.70 23.39
N CYS A 502 -13.34 28.96 24.49
CA CYS A 502 -14.57 28.25 24.90
C CYS A 502 -15.71 28.16 23.90
N THR A 503 -15.83 29.10 22.97
CA THR A 503 -17.04 29.24 22.15
C THR A 503 -17.01 28.37 20.88
N VAL A 504 -15.84 27.98 20.44
CA VAL A 504 -15.63 27.33 19.13
C VAL A 504 -15.55 25.81 19.27
N PHE A 505 -14.95 25.31 20.35
CA PHE A 505 -14.65 23.87 20.51
C PHE A 505 -15.66 23.09 21.35
N SER A 506 -16.59 23.71 22.05
CA SER A 506 -17.54 22.99 22.89
C SER A 506 -18.39 21.98 22.13
N THR A 507 -18.90 22.36 20.98
CA THR A 507 -19.67 21.44 20.10
C THR A 507 -18.81 20.54 19.24
N SER A 508 -17.58 20.94 18.88
CA SER A 508 -16.66 20.08 18.17
C SER A 508 -16.32 18.79 18.96
N PHE A 509 -16.33 18.87 20.29
CA PHE A 509 -16.10 17.71 21.15
C PHE A 509 -17.35 16.83 21.37
N GLU A 510 -18.53 17.34 21.04
CA GLU A 510 -19.77 16.56 21.07
C GLU A 510 -19.88 15.62 19.85
N GLU A 511 -19.24 15.96 18.73
CA GLU A 511 -19.19 15.11 17.53
C GLU A 511 -18.02 14.12 17.60
N LYS A 512 -18.35 12.87 17.87
CA LYS A 512 -17.36 11.80 18.08
C LYS A 512 -16.39 11.63 16.91
N GLY A 513 -16.84 11.72 15.69
CA GLY A 513 -15.98 11.60 14.49
C GLY A 513 -14.93 12.70 14.39
N LEU A 514 -15.30 13.93 14.72
CA LEU A 514 -14.39 15.06 14.72
C LEU A 514 -13.37 14.97 15.86
N LEU A 515 -13.81 14.57 17.05
CA LEU A 515 -12.90 14.34 18.18
C LEU A 515 -11.88 13.25 17.87
N ASP A 516 -12.30 12.13 17.27
CA ASP A 516 -11.41 11.03 16.88
C ASP A 516 -10.37 11.50 15.83
N ALA A 517 -10.77 12.32 14.85
CA ALA A 517 -9.86 12.92 13.87
C ALA A 517 -8.85 13.86 14.52
N LEU A 518 -9.29 14.71 15.46
CA LEU A 518 -8.42 15.60 16.23
C LEU A 518 -7.41 14.82 17.08
N ILE A 519 -7.85 13.79 17.79
CA ILE A 519 -7.00 12.88 18.58
C ILE A 519 -5.94 12.22 17.70
N ARG A 520 -6.35 11.70 16.54
CA ARG A 520 -5.43 11.06 15.59
C ARG A 520 -4.39 12.04 15.05
N THR A 521 -4.85 13.21 14.62
CA THR A 521 -3.99 14.28 14.11
C THR A 521 -2.98 14.73 15.17
N MET A 522 -3.44 14.95 16.40
CA MET A 522 -2.60 15.37 17.52
C MET A 522 -1.51 14.32 17.82
N LYS A 523 -1.88 13.04 17.91
CA LYS A 523 -0.90 11.95 18.13
C LYS A 523 0.17 11.92 17.05
N LEU A 524 -0.21 12.03 15.80
CA LEU A 524 0.73 11.95 14.69
C LEU A 524 1.62 13.20 14.61
N SER A 525 1.06 14.40 14.84
CA SER A 525 1.84 15.65 14.86
C SER A 525 2.86 15.66 16.01
N VAL A 526 2.44 15.30 17.22
CA VAL A 526 3.34 15.23 18.39
C VAL A 526 4.41 14.16 18.21
N GLY A 527 4.03 12.99 17.68
CA GLY A 527 4.96 11.87 17.46
C GLY A 527 6.03 12.15 16.41
N SER A 528 5.81 13.12 15.49
CA SER A 528 6.78 13.55 14.49
C SER A 528 7.72 14.67 14.96
N CYS A 529 7.49 15.24 16.16
CA CYS A 529 8.26 16.35 16.71
C CYS A 529 9.44 15.86 17.55
N SER A 530 10.50 16.70 17.64
CA SER A 530 11.62 16.52 18.57
C SER A 530 11.18 16.60 20.04
N VAL A 531 12.03 16.14 20.96
CA VAL A 531 11.76 16.20 22.41
C VAL A 531 11.52 17.66 22.89
N GLU A 532 12.24 18.60 22.32
CA GLU A 532 12.12 20.03 22.66
C GLU A 532 10.74 20.57 22.26
N SER A 533 10.33 20.29 21.01
CA SER A 533 9.02 20.66 20.49
C SER A 533 7.89 19.96 21.26
N GLN A 534 8.06 18.68 21.61
CA GLN A 534 7.12 17.93 22.43
C GLN A 534 6.95 18.57 23.83
N ASN A 535 8.04 19.04 24.45
CA ASN A 535 7.96 19.74 25.74
C ASN A 535 7.13 21.04 25.65
N LEU A 536 7.28 21.80 24.57
CA LEU A 536 6.45 23.00 24.33
C LEU A 536 4.97 22.64 24.18
N ILE A 537 4.66 21.62 23.40
CA ILE A 537 3.27 21.18 23.19
C ILE A 537 2.64 20.71 24.50
N ILE A 538 3.35 19.86 25.29
CA ILE A 538 2.78 19.31 26.53
C ILE A 538 2.58 20.38 27.60
N GLN A 539 3.49 21.37 27.70
CA GLN A 539 3.31 22.50 28.60
C GLN A 539 2.09 23.34 28.23
N LYS A 540 1.92 23.65 26.95
CA LYS A 540 0.73 24.37 26.46
C LYS A 540 -0.55 23.57 26.71
N ALA A 541 -0.53 22.27 26.39
CA ALA A 541 -1.65 21.37 26.61
C ALA A 541 -2.03 21.29 28.11
N TYR A 542 -1.05 21.15 28.99
CA TYR A 542 -1.26 21.11 30.43
C TYR A 542 -1.81 22.44 30.96
N SER A 543 -1.32 23.58 30.49
CA SER A 543 -1.84 24.91 30.89
C SER A 543 -3.30 25.06 30.51
N ILE A 544 -3.72 24.58 29.36
CA ILE A 544 -5.11 24.62 28.90
C ILE A 544 -5.97 23.62 29.69
N LEU A 545 -5.49 22.39 29.89
CA LEU A 545 -6.17 21.41 30.72
C LEU A 545 -6.46 21.96 32.12
N SER A 546 -5.46 22.57 32.77
CA SER A 546 -5.60 23.12 34.13
C SER A 546 -6.46 24.38 34.21
N SER A 547 -6.55 25.18 33.12
CA SER A 547 -7.34 26.39 33.11
C SER A 547 -8.80 26.16 32.71
N ARG A 548 -9.07 25.08 31.94
CA ARG A 548 -10.38 24.86 31.32
C ARG A 548 -11.21 23.79 32.00
N THR A 549 -10.60 22.76 32.54
CA THR A 549 -11.34 21.80 33.35
C THR A 549 -11.70 22.47 34.68
N ASN A 550 -12.96 22.41 35.03
CA ASN A 550 -13.46 22.89 36.34
C ASN A 550 -12.87 22.08 37.53
N PHE A 551 -11.86 21.25 37.24
CA PHE A 551 -11.10 20.53 38.21
C PHE A 551 -10.10 21.43 38.91
N GLN A 552 -10.27 21.60 40.20
CA GLN A 552 -9.13 21.98 40.97
C GLN A 552 -8.20 20.75 41.01
N LEU A 553 -7.22 20.69 40.08
CA LEU A 553 -6.27 19.56 40.00
C LEU A 553 -5.59 19.28 41.34
N LYS A 554 -5.49 20.29 42.23
CA LYS A 554 -5.01 20.17 43.62
C LYS A 554 -5.90 19.30 44.49
N GLU A 555 -7.22 19.21 44.24
CA GLU A 555 -8.13 18.34 45.00
C GLU A 555 -7.94 16.86 44.66
N LEU A 556 -7.36 16.54 43.50
CA LEU A 556 -7.04 15.15 43.10
C LEU A 556 -5.80 14.59 43.86
N GLU A 557 -5.07 15.43 44.56
CA GLU A 557 -3.96 14.96 45.41
C GLU A 557 -4.51 14.35 46.73
N SER A 558 -5.76 14.65 47.09
CA SER A 558 -6.38 14.12 48.29
C SER A 558 -7.07 12.77 48.03
N LEU A 559 -6.71 11.74 48.79
CA LEU A 559 -7.31 10.43 48.75
C LEU A 559 -8.44 10.32 49.81
N PRO A 560 -9.52 9.54 49.56
CA PRO A 560 -9.84 8.69 48.39
C PRO A 560 -10.45 9.47 47.22
N LEU A 561 -10.26 8.96 46.02
CA LEU A 561 -10.87 9.50 44.79
C LEU A 561 -12.40 9.21 44.77
N SER A 562 -13.23 10.21 44.48
CA SER A 562 -14.66 10.04 44.41
C SER A 562 -15.21 10.41 43.02
N PRO A 563 -15.45 9.43 42.13
CA PRO A 563 -15.93 9.68 40.78
C PRO A 563 -17.24 10.49 40.69
N GLY A 564 -18.16 10.27 41.65
CA GLY A 564 -19.44 10.98 41.70
C GLY A 564 -19.33 12.45 42.15
N LYS A 565 -18.22 12.86 42.75
CA LYS A 565 -17.99 14.26 43.19
C LYS A 565 -17.60 15.18 42.02
N TYR A 566 -17.02 14.62 40.94
CA TYR A 566 -16.53 15.38 39.80
C TYR A 566 -17.57 15.40 38.68
N ASN A 567 -18.21 16.54 38.48
CA ASN A 567 -19.13 16.75 37.37
C ASN A 567 -18.33 17.12 36.11
N ILE A 568 -17.91 16.09 35.35
CA ILE A 568 -17.15 16.24 34.13
C ILE A 568 -18.11 16.51 32.96
N SER A 569 -18.01 17.66 32.32
CA SER A 569 -18.78 17.97 31.11
C SER A 569 -18.25 17.20 29.89
N LEU A 570 -19.05 17.07 28.82
CA LEU A 570 -18.59 16.50 27.55
C LEU A 570 -17.41 17.28 26.97
N THR A 571 -17.37 18.58 27.18
CA THR A 571 -16.24 19.42 26.75
C THR A 571 -14.97 19.08 27.52
N ASP A 572 -15.07 18.83 28.85
CA ASP A 572 -13.92 18.43 29.66
C ASP A 572 -13.42 17.04 29.22
N GLU A 573 -14.33 16.10 28.90
CA GLU A 573 -13.99 14.78 28.36
C GLU A 573 -13.23 14.89 27.05
N GLY A 574 -13.64 15.79 26.16
CA GLY A 574 -12.95 16.09 24.90
C GLY A 574 -11.53 16.61 25.11
N ILE A 575 -11.37 17.59 26.01
CA ILE A 575 -10.05 18.18 26.35
C ILE A 575 -9.15 17.14 27.00
N ILE A 576 -9.66 16.33 27.91
CA ILE A 576 -8.91 15.25 28.56
C ILE A 576 -8.48 14.19 27.53
N SER A 577 -9.38 13.82 26.60
CA SER A 577 -9.09 12.88 25.51
C SER A 577 -7.99 13.41 24.58
N LEU A 578 -8.05 14.70 24.23
CA LEU A 578 -7.04 15.35 23.42
C LEU A 578 -5.69 15.40 24.15
N PHE A 579 -5.69 15.69 25.46
CA PHE A 579 -4.49 15.67 26.28
C PHE A 579 -3.89 14.26 26.40
N ALA A 580 -4.73 13.25 26.61
CA ALA A 580 -4.33 11.84 26.60
C ALA A 580 -3.61 11.46 25.29
N SER A 581 -4.06 12.02 24.15
CA SER A 581 -3.43 11.79 22.85
C SER A 581 -1.99 12.33 22.78
N VAL A 582 -1.72 13.48 23.40
CA VAL A 582 -0.35 14.02 23.53
C VAL A 582 0.51 13.09 24.39
N VAL A 583 0.00 12.68 25.55
CA VAL A 583 0.71 11.75 26.46
C VAL A 583 1.07 10.42 25.77
N ILE A 584 0.18 9.90 24.91
CA ILE A 584 0.45 8.69 24.12
C ILE A 584 1.63 8.92 23.16
N ALA A 585 1.72 10.08 22.53
CA ALA A 585 2.64 10.35 21.45
C ALA A 585 4.05 10.79 21.90
N VAL A 586 4.18 11.39 23.09
CA VAL A 586 5.48 11.93 23.55
C VAL A 586 6.53 10.85 23.78
N CYS A 587 7.79 11.23 23.57
CA CYS A 587 8.97 10.42 23.85
C CYS A 587 9.14 10.18 25.36
N PRO A 588 9.74 9.06 25.81
CA PRO A 588 10.03 8.81 27.22
C PRO A 588 10.89 9.89 27.91
N LYS A 589 11.66 10.65 27.13
CA LYS A 589 12.50 11.75 27.64
C LYS A 589 11.73 13.07 27.82
N THR A 590 10.51 13.18 27.35
CA THR A 590 9.67 14.39 27.45
C THR A 590 9.09 14.49 28.85
N LEU A 591 9.23 15.65 29.51
CA LEU A 591 8.75 15.88 30.87
C LEU A 591 7.24 16.15 30.85
N ILE A 592 6.46 15.29 31.48
CA ILE A 592 5.03 15.49 31.68
C ILE A 592 4.82 16.14 33.07
N PRO A 593 4.19 17.34 33.13
CA PRO A 593 4.01 18.03 34.41
C PRO A 593 3.02 17.28 35.34
N ASN A 594 3.30 17.25 36.65
CA ASN A 594 2.38 16.70 37.67
C ASN A 594 1.80 15.32 37.33
N MET A 595 2.68 14.38 36.95
CA MET A 595 2.27 13.05 36.48
C MET A 595 1.38 12.31 37.48
N ARG A 596 1.62 12.42 38.80
CA ARG A 596 0.80 11.77 39.82
C ARG A 596 -0.67 12.23 39.75
N VAL A 597 -0.89 13.53 39.67
CA VAL A 597 -2.23 14.13 39.57
C VAL A 597 -2.90 13.70 38.25
N LEU A 598 -2.14 13.64 37.16
CA LEU A 598 -2.65 13.17 35.86
C LEU A 598 -3.05 11.70 35.90
N VAL A 599 -2.28 10.84 36.57
CA VAL A 599 -2.65 9.42 36.75
C VAL A 599 -3.97 9.31 37.51
N HIS A 600 -4.18 10.08 38.58
CA HIS A 600 -5.45 10.09 39.32
C HIS A 600 -6.60 10.61 38.46
N LEU A 601 -6.42 11.70 37.69
CA LEU A 601 -7.41 12.21 36.76
C LEU A 601 -7.79 11.14 35.71
N PHE A 602 -6.80 10.45 35.19
CA PHE A 602 -7.00 9.41 34.21
C PHE A 602 -7.72 8.18 34.77
N ILE A 603 -7.50 7.81 36.03
CA ILE A 603 -8.27 6.73 36.70
C ILE A 603 -9.76 7.12 36.81
N VAL A 604 -10.06 8.35 37.25
CA VAL A 604 -11.44 8.81 37.39
C VAL A 604 -12.16 8.86 36.04
N THR A 605 -11.47 9.36 35.01
CA THR A 605 -12.04 9.49 33.65
C THR A 605 -12.12 8.16 32.90
N LEU A 606 -11.21 7.22 33.17
CA LEU A 606 -11.26 5.84 32.67
C LEU A 606 -12.55 5.15 33.06
N LEU A 607 -12.97 5.33 34.30
CA LEU A 607 -14.23 4.75 34.82
C LEU A 607 -15.48 5.30 34.12
N ARG A 608 -15.38 6.43 33.43
CA ARG A 608 -16.44 6.97 32.55
C ARG A 608 -16.42 6.36 31.13
N GLY A 609 -15.48 5.50 30.83
CA GLY A 609 -15.36 4.81 29.53
C GLY A 609 -14.56 5.57 28.47
N ILE A 610 -13.75 6.57 28.85
CA ILE A 610 -12.93 7.35 27.91
C ILE A 610 -11.71 6.51 27.51
N VAL A 611 -11.78 5.87 26.36
CA VAL A 611 -10.74 4.93 25.85
C VAL A 611 -9.37 5.60 25.67
N PRO A 612 -9.21 6.81 25.08
CA PRO A 612 -7.91 7.47 24.95
C PRO A 612 -7.15 7.61 26.27
N VAL A 613 -7.86 7.78 27.36
CA VAL A 613 -7.26 7.89 28.71
C VAL A 613 -6.69 6.55 29.18
N ALA A 614 -7.40 5.45 28.94
CA ALA A 614 -6.92 4.11 29.24
C ALA A 614 -5.65 3.77 28.44
N GLN A 615 -5.63 4.16 27.17
CA GLN A 615 -4.46 4.05 26.29
C GLN A 615 -3.28 4.88 26.79
N ALA A 616 -3.55 6.09 27.29
CA ALA A 616 -2.52 6.96 27.87
C ALA A 616 -1.91 6.34 29.14
N LEU A 617 -2.72 5.78 30.04
CA LEU A 617 -2.23 5.07 31.22
C LEU A 617 -1.34 3.88 30.83
N GLY A 618 -1.76 3.07 29.86
CA GLY A 618 -0.95 1.98 29.34
C GLY A 618 0.38 2.48 28.73
N SER A 619 0.35 3.62 28.01
CA SER A 619 1.54 4.25 27.43
C SER A 619 2.49 4.80 28.49
N ILE A 620 1.98 5.45 29.54
CA ILE A 620 2.77 5.93 30.68
C ILE A 620 3.51 4.76 31.32
N LEU A 621 2.80 3.70 31.71
CA LEU A 621 3.42 2.52 32.35
C LEU A 621 4.43 1.82 31.45
N ASN A 622 4.20 1.82 30.14
CA ASN A 622 5.14 1.25 29.19
C ASN A 622 6.45 2.04 29.09
N LYS A 623 6.39 3.37 29.20
CA LYS A 623 7.53 4.28 28.98
C LYS A 623 8.29 4.64 30.25
N LEU A 624 7.66 4.59 31.45
CA LEU A 624 8.35 4.93 32.70
C LEU A 624 9.52 4.01 32.99
N VAL A 625 10.60 4.57 33.52
CA VAL A 625 11.82 3.82 33.87
C VAL A 625 11.66 3.22 35.26
N SER A 626 12.06 1.95 35.45
CA SER A 626 12.17 1.33 36.77
C SER A 626 13.37 1.94 37.53
N THR A 627 13.23 2.14 38.82
CA THR A 627 14.27 2.64 39.69
C THR A 627 15.47 1.70 39.79
N SER A 628 16.35 1.77 38.81
CA SER A 628 17.70 1.20 38.97
C SER A 628 18.75 2.03 38.23
N ASN A 629 19.47 2.83 38.96
CA ASN A 629 20.81 3.29 38.68
C ASN A 629 21.10 4.36 37.61
N ASN A 630 20.26 5.39 37.38
CA ASN A 630 20.82 6.62 36.80
C ASN A 630 19.96 7.86 37.15
N ALA A 631 20.56 8.76 37.91
CA ALA A 631 19.93 9.98 38.48
C ALA A 631 19.69 11.13 37.47
N GLU A 632 19.60 10.86 36.15
CA GLU A 632 19.45 11.92 35.13
C GLU A 632 18.08 11.99 34.43
N ASN A 633 17.16 11.08 34.73
CA ASN A 633 15.81 11.13 34.14
C ASN A 633 14.79 11.49 35.22
N SER A 634 14.53 12.77 35.40
CA SER A 634 13.58 13.32 36.36
C SER A 634 12.15 13.26 35.85
N SER A 635 11.52 12.09 35.80
CA SER A 635 10.05 12.03 35.86
C SER A 635 9.61 12.18 37.32
N ASP A 636 8.60 12.97 37.60
CA ASP A 636 8.07 13.21 38.96
C ASP A 636 7.53 11.96 39.64
N ILE A 637 7.47 10.83 38.96
CA ILE A 637 6.92 9.56 39.46
C ILE A 637 7.72 8.38 38.89
N THR A 638 7.95 7.38 39.69
CA THR A 638 8.55 6.11 39.31
C THR A 638 7.51 5.13 38.78
N LEU A 639 7.96 4.05 38.11
CA LEU A 639 7.03 3.00 37.64
C LEU A 639 6.29 2.34 38.79
N GLU A 640 6.98 2.06 39.89
CA GLU A 640 6.43 1.43 41.10
C GLU A 640 5.37 2.33 41.75
N GLU A 641 5.63 3.63 41.83
CA GLU A 641 4.67 4.61 42.36
C GLU A 641 3.45 4.76 41.44
N ALA A 642 3.64 4.71 40.12
CA ALA A 642 2.54 4.76 39.15
C ALA A 642 1.67 3.49 39.20
N LEU A 643 2.29 2.33 39.42
CA LEU A 643 1.58 1.06 39.62
C LEU A 643 0.79 1.10 40.93
N ASP A 644 1.41 1.59 42.01
CA ASP A 644 0.73 1.76 43.30
C ASP A 644 -0.46 2.70 43.18
N ALA A 645 -0.29 3.83 42.52
CA ALA A 645 -1.37 4.78 42.23
C ALA A 645 -2.53 4.17 41.42
N ILE A 646 -2.27 3.24 40.51
CA ILE A 646 -3.31 2.61 39.69
C ILE A 646 -4.00 1.46 40.43
N PHE A 647 -3.26 0.58 41.10
CA PHE A 647 -3.80 -0.65 41.66
C PHE A 647 -4.25 -0.51 43.12
N ASN A 648 -3.63 0.36 43.91
CA ASN A 648 -3.89 0.50 45.32
C ASN A 648 -4.65 1.78 45.73
N THR A 649 -4.87 2.70 44.75
CA THR A 649 -5.68 3.89 45.02
C THR A 649 -7.12 3.50 45.34
N LYS A 650 -7.60 3.98 46.50
CA LYS A 650 -8.95 3.75 46.98
C LYS A 650 -9.93 4.71 46.31
N ILE A 651 -10.96 4.16 45.72
CA ILE A 651 -12.04 4.89 45.05
C ILE A 651 -13.27 4.81 45.97
N TRP A 652 -13.79 5.96 46.38
CA TRP A 652 -14.90 6.06 47.28
C TRP A 652 -16.22 6.18 46.51
N PHE A 653 -17.18 5.32 46.81
CA PHE A 653 -18.54 5.34 46.28
C PHE A 653 -19.52 5.70 47.40
N SER A 654 -20.45 6.67 47.16
CA SER A 654 -21.49 7.01 48.09
C SER A 654 -22.52 5.87 48.18
N SER A 655 -23.19 5.74 49.35
CA SER A 655 -24.22 4.73 49.53
C SER A 655 -25.45 4.90 48.64
N ILE A 656 -25.61 6.05 48.01
CA ILE A 656 -26.67 6.36 47.03
C ILE A 656 -26.42 5.66 45.71
N ASP A 657 -25.17 5.47 45.35
CA ASP A 657 -24.73 4.81 44.10
C ASP A 657 -24.74 3.27 44.25
N MET A 658 -24.86 2.77 45.46
CA MET A 658 -24.90 1.35 45.82
C MET A 658 -26.32 0.89 46.14
N LEU A 659 -27.07 0.44 45.14
CA LEU A 659 -28.44 -0.04 45.26
C LEU A 659 -28.64 -1.11 46.38
N GLN A 660 -29.37 -0.72 47.42
CA GLN A 660 -30.42 -1.42 48.18
C GLN A 660 -30.23 -2.91 48.59
N ARG A 661 -29.07 -3.49 48.84
CA ARG A 661 -29.03 -4.87 49.36
C ARG A 661 -28.26 -5.12 50.64
N TYR A 662 -27.83 -4.10 51.38
CA TYR A 662 -27.27 -4.29 52.72
C TYR A 662 -27.90 -3.32 53.71
N ASN A 663 -28.69 -3.87 54.57
CA ASN A 663 -29.25 -3.18 55.73
C ASN A 663 -28.13 -2.65 56.64
N GLY A 664 -28.08 -1.35 56.80
CA GLY A 664 -27.46 -0.71 57.96
C GLY A 664 -26.07 -0.17 57.76
N THR A 665 -26.01 1.10 57.84
CA THR A 665 -24.96 2.10 58.06
C THR A 665 -24.57 2.94 56.82
N SER A 666 -24.68 4.21 57.00
CA SER A 666 -24.48 5.29 55.98
C SER A 666 -23.00 5.61 55.69
N ASN A 667 -22.15 4.60 55.63
CA ASN A 667 -20.75 4.78 55.33
C ASN A 667 -20.42 4.27 53.92
N GLY A 668 -20.03 5.14 53.03
CA GLY A 668 -19.52 4.77 51.71
C GLY A 668 -18.36 3.73 51.80
N LYS A 669 -18.18 2.95 50.78
CA LYS A 669 -17.16 1.90 50.69
C LYS A 669 -16.00 2.37 49.81
N GLU A 670 -14.79 2.14 50.28
CA GLU A 670 -13.57 2.32 49.50
C GLU A 670 -13.25 1.03 48.71
N ILE A 671 -13.11 1.12 47.40
CA ILE A 671 -12.93 -0.01 46.50
C ILE A 671 -11.74 0.30 45.57
N VAL A 672 -10.89 -0.67 45.26
CA VAL A 672 -9.79 -0.53 44.31
C VAL A 672 -10.24 -0.93 42.89
N LEU A 673 -9.49 -0.52 41.87
CA LEU A 673 -9.85 -0.72 40.46
C LEU A 673 -10.08 -2.20 40.08
N SER A 674 -9.29 -3.13 40.63
CA SER A 674 -9.49 -4.57 40.44
C SER A 674 -10.81 -5.09 41.03
N ASP A 675 -11.23 -4.55 42.16
CA ASP A 675 -12.47 -4.94 42.79
C ASP A 675 -13.69 -4.41 42.04
N ILE A 676 -13.56 -3.26 41.38
CA ILE A 676 -14.60 -2.75 40.46
C ILE A 676 -14.80 -3.73 39.30
N CYS A 677 -13.71 -4.25 38.71
CA CYS A 677 -13.78 -5.27 37.64
C CYS A 677 -14.50 -6.54 38.09
N LEU A 678 -14.35 -6.91 39.36
CA LEU A 678 -15.01 -8.09 39.98
C LEU A 678 -16.48 -7.85 40.39
N GLY A 679 -17.03 -6.66 40.14
CA GLY A 679 -18.41 -6.31 40.37
C GLY A 679 -18.75 -5.85 41.80
N PHE A 680 -17.74 -5.49 42.60
CA PHE A 680 -18.00 -5.01 43.97
C PHE A 680 -18.68 -3.64 44.03
N ALA A 681 -18.66 -2.87 42.93
CA ALA A 681 -19.38 -1.59 42.80
C ALA A 681 -20.87 -1.74 42.41
N ASN A 682 -21.31 -2.92 42.01
CA ASN A 682 -22.69 -3.25 41.60
C ASN A 682 -23.21 -2.44 40.37
N ASP A 683 -22.33 -1.85 39.60
CA ASP A 683 -22.64 -1.13 38.35
C ASP A 683 -21.94 -1.82 37.18
N LYS A 684 -22.75 -2.30 36.23
CA LYS A 684 -22.26 -3.05 35.05
C LYS A 684 -21.43 -2.22 34.10
N LEU A 685 -21.84 -0.96 33.85
CA LEU A 685 -21.13 -0.07 32.93
C LEU A 685 -19.75 0.29 33.50
N LEU A 686 -19.72 0.59 34.78
CA LEU A 686 -18.49 0.87 35.50
C LEU A 686 -17.54 -0.33 35.47
N GLN A 687 -18.09 -1.54 35.63
CA GLN A 687 -17.34 -2.79 35.57
C GLN A 687 -16.73 -3.01 34.16
N ILE A 688 -17.51 -2.81 33.10
CA ILE A 688 -17.05 -2.93 31.72
C ILE A 688 -15.96 -1.88 31.43
N ASN A 689 -16.15 -0.62 31.86
CA ASN A 689 -15.17 0.45 31.68
C ASN A 689 -13.86 0.15 32.41
N ALA A 690 -13.93 -0.40 33.63
CA ALA A 690 -12.76 -0.81 34.39
C ALA A 690 -12.00 -1.96 33.71
N ILE A 691 -12.70 -2.96 33.16
CA ILE A 691 -12.11 -4.07 32.41
C ILE A 691 -11.41 -3.53 31.14
N CYS A 692 -12.07 -2.67 30.39
CA CYS A 692 -11.50 -2.01 29.21
C CYS A 692 -10.25 -1.21 29.59
N GLY A 693 -10.31 -0.45 30.66
CA GLY A 693 -9.17 0.30 31.18
C GLY A 693 -7.98 -0.59 31.55
N LEU A 694 -8.22 -1.63 32.33
CA LEU A 694 -7.18 -2.59 32.71
C LEU A 694 -6.61 -3.35 31.51
N SER A 695 -7.37 -3.55 30.45
CA SER A 695 -6.85 -4.21 29.25
C SER A 695 -5.75 -3.37 28.56
N TRP A 696 -5.91 -2.06 28.45
CA TRP A 696 -4.89 -1.16 27.91
C TRP A 696 -3.69 -0.98 28.85
N ILE A 697 -3.94 -0.88 30.15
CA ILE A 697 -2.89 -0.88 31.19
C ILE A 697 -2.09 -2.17 31.11
N GLY A 698 -2.77 -3.31 31.05
CA GLY A 698 -2.17 -4.64 30.91
C GLY A 698 -1.35 -4.78 29.64
N LYS A 699 -1.81 -4.22 28.50
CA LYS A 699 -1.06 -4.19 27.26
C LYS A 699 0.26 -3.43 27.42
N GLY A 700 0.24 -2.27 28.06
CA GLY A 700 1.45 -1.49 28.33
C GLY A 700 2.49 -2.29 29.13
N LEU A 701 2.05 -3.02 30.16
CA LEU A 701 2.89 -3.88 30.99
C LEU A 701 3.36 -5.13 30.23
N LEU A 702 2.50 -5.75 29.44
CA LEU A 702 2.82 -6.93 28.63
C LEU A 702 3.93 -6.64 27.63
N LEU A 703 3.83 -5.52 26.90
CA LEU A 703 4.82 -5.13 25.89
C LEU A 703 6.21 -4.94 26.50
N ARG A 704 6.31 -4.33 27.67
CA ARG A 704 7.60 -4.18 28.36
C ARG A 704 8.05 -5.43 29.13
N GLY A 705 7.13 -6.42 29.31
CA GLY A 705 7.39 -7.69 30.00
C GLY A 705 7.43 -7.57 31.52
N HIS A 706 6.57 -6.69 32.09
CA HIS A 706 6.44 -6.51 33.54
C HIS A 706 5.55 -7.58 34.16
N GLU A 707 5.86 -8.03 35.40
CA GLU A 707 5.14 -9.12 36.06
C GLU A 707 3.69 -8.78 36.44
N GLY A 708 3.36 -7.52 36.65
CA GLY A 708 2.00 -7.06 36.99
C GLY A 708 0.90 -7.46 35.98
N ILE A 709 1.30 -7.89 34.76
CA ILE A 709 0.34 -8.47 33.80
C ILE A 709 -0.33 -9.73 34.32
N LYS A 710 0.30 -10.50 35.22
CA LYS A 710 -0.27 -11.72 35.80
C LYS A 710 -1.50 -11.41 36.63
N ASP A 711 -1.46 -10.39 37.47
CA ASP A 711 -2.56 -9.98 38.31
C ASP A 711 -3.77 -9.48 37.52
N ILE A 712 -3.49 -8.72 36.43
CA ILE A 712 -4.52 -8.25 35.50
C ILE A 712 -5.21 -9.44 34.81
N THR A 713 -4.43 -10.39 34.30
CA THR A 713 -4.98 -11.55 33.60
C THR A 713 -5.77 -12.47 34.55
N ILE A 714 -5.31 -12.64 35.78
CA ILE A 714 -6.05 -13.36 36.79
C ILE A 714 -7.40 -12.65 37.10
N THR A 715 -7.40 -11.32 37.17
CA THR A 715 -8.63 -10.55 37.36
C THR A 715 -9.64 -10.78 36.23
N PHE A 716 -9.17 -10.80 34.95
CA PHE A 716 -10.05 -11.12 33.82
C PHE A 716 -10.58 -12.56 33.88
N LEU A 717 -9.74 -13.53 34.26
CA LEU A 717 -10.16 -14.92 34.40
C LEU A 717 -11.18 -15.09 35.56
N GLU A 718 -11.06 -14.32 36.65
CA GLU A 718 -12.06 -14.29 37.71
C GLU A 718 -13.39 -13.71 37.27
N CYS A 719 -13.39 -12.75 36.35
CA CYS A 719 -14.62 -12.27 35.72
C CYS A 719 -15.29 -13.35 34.84
N LEU A 720 -14.54 -14.32 34.31
CA LEU A 720 -15.07 -15.45 33.53
C LEU A 720 -15.48 -16.63 34.38
N ILE A 721 -14.71 -16.94 35.43
CA ILE A 721 -14.98 -18.01 36.38
C ILE A 721 -14.71 -17.49 37.80
N PRO A 722 -15.75 -17.19 38.58
CA PRO A 722 -15.59 -16.78 39.99
C PRO A 722 -14.89 -17.86 40.81
N GLY A 723 -13.85 -17.47 41.57
CA GLY A 723 -13.17 -18.38 42.52
C GLY A 723 -11.79 -18.86 42.09
N THR A 724 -11.23 -18.32 40.99
CA THR A 724 -9.86 -18.67 40.51
C THR A 724 -8.75 -18.14 41.42
N LYS A 725 -8.97 -17.04 42.17
CA LYS A 725 -8.00 -16.43 43.11
C LYS A 725 -7.92 -17.08 44.49
N SER A 726 -8.97 -17.76 44.97
CA SER A 726 -9.00 -18.21 46.34
C SER A 726 -8.52 -19.64 46.52
N ALA A 727 -7.27 -19.77 47.04
CA ALA A 727 -6.82 -20.97 47.70
C ALA A 727 -7.54 -21.21 49.07
N LEU A 728 -8.48 -20.35 49.47
CA LEU A 728 -9.25 -20.46 50.68
C LEU A 728 -10.65 -21.02 50.37
N PRO A 729 -11.17 -21.96 51.22
CA PRO A 729 -12.50 -22.53 51.01
C PRO A 729 -13.54 -21.42 51.15
N LEU A 730 -14.21 -21.15 50.07
CA LEU A 730 -15.24 -20.15 49.92
C LEU A 730 -16.43 -20.46 50.83
N VAL A 731 -16.82 -19.44 51.59
CA VAL A 731 -18.18 -19.29 52.03
C VAL A 731 -19.07 -19.32 50.79
N MET A 732 -19.90 -20.35 50.67
CA MET A 732 -20.88 -20.54 49.60
C MET A 732 -21.58 -19.22 49.28
N LYS A 733 -21.17 -18.52 48.23
CA LYS A 733 -22.02 -17.53 47.57
C LYS A 733 -23.10 -18.32 46.85
N SER A 734 -24.37 -18.05 47.20
CA SER A 734 -25.55 -18.66 46.62
C SER A 734 -25.43 -18.78 45.11
N GLU A 735 -25.88 -19.88 44.51
CA GLU A 735 -25.87 -20.25 43.10
C GLU A 735 -26.50 -19.21 42.13
N ASP A 736 -27.03 -18.09 42.66
CA ASP A 736 -27.77 -17.07 41.92
C ASP A 736 -26.95 -15.87 41.40
N GLN A 737 -25.63 -15.82 41.56
CA GLN A 737 -24.83 -14.76 40.96
C GLN A 737 -24.15 -15.23 39.62
N ILE A 738 -25.01 -15.47 38.62
CA ILE A 738 -24.55 -15.57 37.25
C ILE A 738 -24.04 -14.18 36.86
N GLN A 739 -22.75 -14.05 36.54
CA GLN A 739 -22.21 -12.81 36.03
C GLN A 739 -22.90 -12.44 34.70
N ASP A 740 -23.07 -11.13 34.46
CA ASP A 740 -23.70 -10.62 33.25
C ASP A 740 -22.90 -11.05 31.99
N PRO A 741 -23.56 -11.59 30.98
CA PRO A 741 -22.88 -12.01 29.72
C PRO A 741 -22.09 -10.91 29.06
N LEU A 742 -22.48 -9.62 29.17
CA LEU A 742 -21.75 -8.49 28.61
C LEU A 742 -20.41 -8.25 29.31
N VAL A 743 -20.41 -8.42 30.66
CA VAL A 743 -19.18 -8.32 31.45
C VAL A 743 -18.23 -9.47 31.11
N MET A 744 -18.74 -10.69 30.99
CA MET A 744 -17.95 -11.86 30.61
C MET A 744 -17.37 -11.69 29.19
N LYS A 745 -18.18 -11.17 28.27
CA LYS A 745 -17.72 -10.85 26.91
C LYS A 745 -16.59 -9.83 26.95
N SER A 746 -16.74 -8.74 27.67
CA SER A 746 -15.72 -7.69 27.81
C SER A 746 -14.43 -8.22 28.42
N ALA A 747 -14.52 -9.12 29.42
CA ALA A 747 -13.36 -9.76 30.02
C ALA A 747 -12.65 -10.74 29.06
N ALA A 748 -13.40 -11.45 28.21
CA ALA A 748 -12.82 -12.29 27.17
C ALA A 748 -12.17 -11.43 26.05
N ASP A 749 -12.83 -10.34 25.62
CA ASP A 749 -12.32 -9.42 24.59
C ASP A 749 -11.10 -8.60 25.08
N ALA A 750 -10.89 -8.47 26.39
CA ALA A 750 -9.68 -7.89 26.95
C ALA A 750 -8.40 -8.62 26.48
N PHE A 751 -8.47 -9.95 26.27
CA PHE A 751 -7.34 -10.72 25.71
C PHE A 751 -7.02 -10.33 24.26
N HIS A 752 -8.00 -9.90 23.47
CA HIS A 752 -7.75 -9.31 22.16
C HIS A 752 -6.95 -8.02 22.28
N VAL A 753 -7.33 -7.11 23.17
CA VAL A 753 -6.57 -5.87 23.38
C VAL A 753 -5.13 -6.18 23.80
N LEU A 754 -4.90 -7.17 24.67
CA LEU A 754 -3.56 -7.57 25.09
C LEU A 754 -2.69 -8.07 23.94
N MET A 755 -3.23 -8.92 23.06
CA MET A 755 -2.48 -9.67 22.07
C MET A 755 -2.39 -8.99 20.70
N SER A 756 -3.44 -8.26 20.26
CA SER A 756 -3.48 -7.58 18.97
C SER A 756 -2.43 -6.50 18.87
N ASP A 757 -1.91 -6.26 17.68
CA ASP A 757 -1.07 -5.09 17.42
C ASP A 757 -1.95 -3.84 17.36
N SER A 758 -1.47 -2.74 17.91
CA SER A 758 -2.21 -1.48 17.94
C SER A 758 -1.51 -0.42 17.10
N GLU A 759 -2.21 0.09 16.10
CA GLU A 759 -1.75 1.25 15.33
C GLU A 759 -2.00 2.57 16.06
N VAL A 760 -2.93 2.57 17.03
CA VAL A 760 -3.41 3.76 17.71
C VAL A 760 -2.49 4.22 18.84
N CYS A 761 -1.85 3.27 19.53
CA CYS A 761 -0.96 3.53 20.66
C CYS A 761 -0.06 2.30 20.90
N LEU A 762 0.91 2.41 21.79
CA LEU A 762 1.75 1.31 22.24
C LEU A 762 2.46 0.56 21.10
N ASN A 763 2.97 1.30 20.14
CA ASN A 763 3.77 0.81 19.02
C ASN A 763 5.10 1.60 18.93
N LYS A 764 5.99 1.18 18.03
CA LYS A 764 7.29 1.84 17.84
C LYS A 764 7.18 3.30 17.41
N LYS A 765 6.15 3.65 16.64
CA LYS A 765 5.89 5.02 16.18
C LYS A 765 5.64 5.99 17.36
N PHE A 766 5.04 5.50 18.42
CA PHE A 766 4.79 6.25 19.64
C PHE A 766 5.74 5.86 20.78
N HIS A 767 6.97 5.49 20.45
CA HIS A 767 8.08 5.22 21.37
C HIS A 767 7.79 4.13 22.42
N ALA A 768 6.95 3.16 22.13
CA ALA A 768 6.68 2.08 23.06
C ALA A 768 7.88 1.13 23.21
N THR A 769 8.16 0.74 24.44
CA THR A 769 9.12 -0.31 24.75
C THR A 769 8.47 -1.67 24.49
N ILE A 770 8.97 -2.39 23.49
CA ILE A 770 8.45 -3.70 23.07
C ILE A 770 9.50 -4.77 23.30
N ARG A 771 9.27 -5.64 24.28
CA ARG A 771 10.15 -6.77 24.57
C ARG A 771 10.03 -7.84 23.48
N PRO A 772 11.14 -8.34 22.93
CA PRO A 772 11.09 -9.40 21.92
C PRO A 772 10.32 -10.63 22.41
N LEU A 773 9.53 -11.24 21.50
CA LEU A 773 8.79 -12.47 21.76
C LEU A 773 7.71 -12.37 22.86
N TYR A 774 7.20 -11.18 23.16
CA TYR A 774 6.21 -10.99 24.22
C TYR A 774 4.94 -11.80 24.00
N LYS A 775 4.43 -11.89 22.77
CA LYS A 775 3.26 -12.69 22.40
C LYS A 775 3.48 -14.19 22.71
N GLN A 776 4.64 -14.73 22.32
CA GLN A 776 4.98 -16.13 22.56
C GLN A 776 5.11 -16.45 24.05
N ARG A 777 5.76 -15.55 24.80
CA ARG A 777 5.90 -15.71 26.26
C ARG A 777 4.54 -15.66 26.96
N PHE A 778 3.69 -14.72 26.56
CA PHE A 778 2.33 -14.63 27.12
C PHE A 778 1.51 -15.86 26.77
N PHE A 779 1.53 -16.29 25.52
CA PHE A 779 0.88 -17.54 25.08
C PHE A 779 1.34 -18.74 25.89
N SER A 780 2.64 -18.95 26.04
CA SER A 780 3.20 -20.08 26.81
C SER A 780 2.78 -20.06 28.29
N SER A 781 2.59 -18.89 28.89
CA SER A 781 2.15 -18.75 30.28
C SER A 781 0.64 -18.91 30.44
N MET A 782 -0.16 -18.40 29.50
CA MET A 782 -1.62 -18.36 29.62
C MET A 782 -2.31 -19.63 29.12
N MET A 783 -1.75 -20.26 28.09
CA MET A 783 -2.35 -21.43 27.44
C MET A 783 -2.63 -22.59 28.40
N PRO A 784 -1.73 -23.02 29.29
CA PRO A 784 -2.01 -24.07 30.24
C PRO A 784 -3.14 -23.72 31.24
N ILE A 785 -3.19 -22.46 31.66
CA ILE A 785 -4.21 -21.94 32.58
C ILE A 785 -5.59 -21.98 31.92
N LEU A 786 -5.69 -21.45 30.69
CA LEU A 786 -6.94 -21.44 29.92
C LEU A 786 -7.47 -22.87 29.68
N LEU A 787 -6.59 -23.79 29.25
CA LEU A 787 -6.98 -25.21 29.04
C LEU A 787 -7.49 -25.86 30.34
N GLN A 788 -6.82 -25.60 31.45
CA GLN A 788 -7.24 -26.14 32.75
C GLN A 788 -8.60 -25.59 33.19
N LEU A 789 -8.84 -24.29 32.95
CA LEU A 789 -10.11 -23.64 33.29
C LEU A 789 -11.24 -24.11 32.38
N ILE A 790 -10.99 -24.29 31.09
CA ILE A 790 -11.96 -24.85 30.14
C ILE A 790 -12.38 -26.25 30.55
N ALA A 791 -11.43 -27.11 30.98
CA ALA A 791 -11.70 -28.45 31.45
C ALA A 791 -12.52 -28.45 32.77
N LYS A 792 -12.35 -27.45 33.63
CA LYS A 792 -13.05 -27.32 34.93
C LYS A 792 -14.38 -26.55 34.83
N ALA A 793 -14.68 -25.87 33.75
CA ALA A 793 -15.86 -25.03 33.60
C ALA A 793 -17.14 -25.88 33.53
N TYR A 794 -18.00 -25.75 34.49
CA TYR A 794 -19.29 -26.46 34.55
C TYR A 794 -20.37 -25.76 33.71
N SER A 795 -20.36 -24.42 33.67
CA SER A 795 -21.34 -23.64 32.93
C SER A 795 -21.02 -23.61 31.44
N SER A 796 -22.01 -23.84 30.60
CA SER A 796 -21.88 -23.69 29.13
C SER A 796 -21.49 -22.25 28.73
N SER A 797 -22.07 -21.24 29.39
CA SER A 797 -21.80 -19.83 29.19
C SER A 797 -20.33 -19.47 29.51
N SER A 798 -19.87 -19.86 30.72
CA SER A 798 -18.47 -19.62 31.12
C SER A 798 -17.47 -20.29 30.14
N ARG A 799 -17.79 -21.50 29.70
CA ARG A 799 -16.96 -22.24 28.73
C ARG A 799 -16.90 -21.51 27.38
N SER A 800 -18.01 -20.96 26.89
CA SER A 800 -18.05 -20.20 25.65
C SER A 800 -17.14 -18.96 25.71
N PHE A 801 -17.17 -18.18 26.80
CA PHE A 801 -16.30 -17.01 26.94
C PHE A 801 -14.83 -17.36 27.19
N LEU A 802 -14.52 -18.50 27.78
CA LEU A 802 -13.16 -19.02 27.87
C LEU A 802 -12.63 -19.43 26.50
N TYR A 803 -13.46 -20.07 25.68
CA TYR A 803 -13.08 -20.34 24.28
C TYR A 803 -12.84 -19.05 23.49
N ARG A 804 -13.66 -18.03 23.73
CA ARG A 804 -13.47 -16.69 23.14
C ARG A 804 -12.13 -16.07 23.56
N ALA A 805 -11.78 -16.11 24.84
CA ALA A 805 -10.50 -15.63 25.35
C ALA A 805 -9.31 -16.40 24.74
N LEU A 806 -9.42 -17.75 24.68
CA LEU A 806 -8.42 -18.59 24.04
C LEU A 806 -8.28 -18.28 22.56
N ALA A 807 -9.38 -18.04 21.85
CA ALA A 807 -9.40 -17.70 20.45
C ALA A 807 -8.63 -16.38 20.18
N HIS A 808 -8.83 -15.36 20.99
CA HIS A 808 -8.08 -14.11 20.89
C HIS A 808 -6.59 -14.30 21.14
N VAL A 809 -6.20 -15.13 22.10
CA VAL A 809 -4.80 -15.43 22.36
C VAL A 809 -4.17 -16.19 21.17
N LEU A 810 -4.88 -17.17 20.62
CA LEU A 810 -4.38 -17.99 19.50
C LEU A 810 -4.24 -17.20 18.20
N SER A 811 -5.23 -16.38 17.85
CA SER A 811 -5.27 -15.63 16.58
C SER A 811 -4.07 -14.70 16.40
N ASP A 812 -3.57 -14.12 17.49
CA ASP A 812 -2.47 -13.15 17.47
C ASP A 812 -1.09 -13.76 17.84
N THR A 813 -1.04 -15.08 18.09
CA THR A 813 0.19 -15.77 18.46
C THR A 813 0.96 -16.21 17.21
N PRO A 814 2.28 -15.97 17.13
CA PRO A 814 3.11 -16.47 16.02
C PRO A 814 3.03 -18.00 15.88
N MET A 815 2.86 -18.47 14.65
CA MET A 815 2.63 -19.90 14.32
C MET A 815 3.66 -20.85 14.92
N VAL A 816 4.93 -20.42 14.98
CA VAL A 816 6.03 -21.24 15.58
C VAL A 816 5.73 -21.60 17.04
N ALA A 817 5.10 -20.73 17.82
CA ALA A 817 4.73 -21.03 19.21
C ALA A 817 3.52 -21.96 19.28
N VAL A 818 2.55 -21.79 18.38
CA VAL A 818 1.35 -22.64 18.29
C VAL A 818 1.71 -24.09 17.91
N LEU A 819 2.65 -24.27 16.99
CA LEU A 819 3.09 -25.58 16.51
C LEU A 819 3.71 -26.46 17.60
N ASN A 820 4.38 -25.86 18.58
CA ASN A 820 4.99 -26.60 19.68
C ASN A 820 3.93 -27.34 20.54
N ASP A 821 2.74 -26.78 20.65
CA ASP A 821 1.63 -27.33 21.42
C ASP A 821 0.45 -27.79 20.55
N ALA A 822 0.63 -27.89 19.23
CA ALA A 822 -0.43 -28.18 18.27
C ALA A 822 -1.24 -29.44 18.62
N LYS A 823 -0.60 -30.51 19.10
CA LYS A 823 -1.29 -31.76 19.47
C LYS A 823 -2.32 -31.56 20.59
N LYS A 824 -2.01 -30.68 21.55
CA LYS A 824 -2.93 -30.36 22.67
C LYS A 824 -4.01 -29.35 22.25
N LEU A 825 -3.64 -28.46 21.32
CA LEU A 825 -4.51 -27.36 20.89
C LEU A 825 -5.58 -27.77 19.88
N VAL A 826 -5.28 -28.72 18.97
CA VAL A 826 -6.19 -29.09 17.88
C VAL A 826 -7.58 -29.49 18.39
N PRO A 827 -7.77 -30.36 19.40
CA PRO A 827 -9.10 -30.69 19.89
C PRO A 827 -9.88 -29.45 20.40
N VAL A 828 -9.22 -28.62 21.18
CA VAL A 828 -9.82 -27.42 21.78
C VAL A 828 -10.11 -26.37 20.70
N LEU A 829 -9.26 -26.25 19.68
CA LEU A 829 -9.47 -25.38 18.53
C LEU A 829 -10.73 -25.77 17.74
N LEU A 830 -10.98 -27.06 17.58
CA LEU A 830 -12.18 -27.58 16.92
C LEU A 830 -13.45 -27.29 17.72
N ASP A 831 -13.38 -27.40 19.04
CA ASP A 831 -14.46 -27.01 19.93
C ASP A 831 -14.74 -25.49 19.84
N CYS A 832 -13.67 -24.66 19.83
CA CYS A 832 -13.80 -23.20 19.62
C CYS A 832 -14.47 -22.86 18.29
N LEU A 833 -14.01 -23.47 17.19
CA LEU A 833 -14.59 -23.26 15.86
C LEU A 833 -16.09 -23.62 15.84
N SER A 834 -16.46 -24.74 16.49
CA SER A 834 -17.85 -25.18 16.58
C SER A 834 -18.73 -24.21 17.36
N MET A 835 -18.24 -23.64 18.48
CA MET A 835 -18.99 -22.71 19.32
C MET A 835 -19.16 -21.33 18.68
N LEU A 836 -18.14 -20.84 17.95
CA LEU A 836 -18.15 -19.51 17.34
C LEU A 836 -18.93 -19.43 16.01
N THR A 837 -19.37 -20.57 15.47
CA THR A 837 -20.17 -20.59 14.23
C THR A 837 -21.59 -20.07 14.42
N GLU A 838 -22.08 -20.02 15.66
CA GLU A 838 -23.48 -19.67 15.98
C GLU A 838 -23.72 -18.17 16.04
N ASP A 839 -22.69 -17.32 16.28
CA ASP A 839 -22.85 -15.87 16.41
C ASP A 839 -22.22 -15.11 15.21
N ILE A 840 -23.04 -14.25 14.59
CA ILE A 840 -22.61 -13.37 13.48
C ILE A 840 -21.49 -12.41 13.90
N GLN A 841 -21.50 -11.96 15.16
CA GLN A 841 -20.51 -11.00 15.66
C GLN A 841 -19.10 -11.58 15.74
N ASP A 842 -18.97 -12.90 15.77
CA ASP A 842 -17.70 -13.61 15.92
C ASP A 842 -17.07 -14.03 14.59
N LYS A 843 -17.63 -13.60 13.46
CA LYS A 843 -17.14 -13.96 12.09
C LYS A 843 -15.66 -13.68 11.85
N ASP A 844 -15.11 -12.61 12.44
CA ASP A 844 -13.70 -12.23 12.26
C ASP A 844 -12.80 -13.08 13.14
N LEU A 845 -13.25 -13.37 14.37
CA LEU A 845 -12.55 -14.28 15.28
C LEU A 845 -12.56 -15.72 14.76
N LEU A 846 -13.69 -16.18 14.24
CA LEU A 846 -13.82 -17.48 13.57
C LEU A 846 -12.84 -17.61 12.40
N TYR A 847 -12.72 -16.55 11.58
CA TYR A 847 -11.78 -16.51 10.48
C TYR A 847 -10.32 -16.55 10.99
N GLY A 848 -9.99 -15.79 12.03
CA GLY A 848 -8.66 -15.82 12.65
C GLY A 848 -8.27 -17.22 13.14
N LEU A 849 -9.17 -17.93 13.81
CA LEU A 849 -8.93 -19.31 14.24
C LEU A 849 -8.78 -20.28 13.07
N LEU A 850 -9.56 -20.09 12.02
CA LEU A 850 -9.45 -20.91 10.81
C LEU A 850 -8.10 -20.71 10.12
N LEU A 851 -7.55 -19.51 10.15
CA LEU A 851 -6.19 -19.22 9.69
C LEU A 851 -5.13 -19.94 10.54
N VAL A 852 -5.33 -20.00 11.86
CA VAL A 852 -4.45 -20.78 12.76
C VAL A 852 -4.48 -22.26 12.39
N LEU A 853 -5.67 -22.82 12.18
CA LEU A 853 -5.81 -24.22 11.71
C LEU A 853 -5.14 -24.44 10.35
N SER A 854 -5.34 -23.51 9.40
CA SER A 854 -4.68 -23.54 8.09
C SER A 854 -3.16 -23.54 8.23
N GLY A 855 -2.60 -22.71 9.10
CA GLY A 855 -1.17 -22.67 9.40
C GLY A 855 -0.66 -23.99 9.99
N ILE A 856 -1.40 -24.61 10.91
CA ILE A 856 -1.05 -25.93 11.45
C ILE A 856 -1.03 -26.98 10.33
N LEU A 857 -1.98 -26.94 9.41
CA LEU A 857 -2.10 -27.92 8.32
C LEU A 857 -1.03 -27.76 7.22
N THR A 858 -0.47 -26.56 7.05
CA THR A 858 0.58 -26.30 6.05
C THR A 858 1.97 -26.76 6.51
N GLU A 859 2.22 -26.72 7.82
CA GLU A 859 3.51 -27.05 8.39
C GLU A 859 3.67 -28.56 8.66
N LYS A 860 4.87 -29.09 8.41
CA LYS A 860 5.14 -30.53 8.55
C LYS A 860 4.85 -31.05 9.96
N ASN A 861 5.34 -30.35 10.99
CA ASN A 861 5.12 -30.73 12.40
C ASN A 861 3.64 -30.62 12.79
N GLY A 862 2.93 -29.65 12.21
CA GLY A 862 1.50 -29.49 12.40
C GLY A 862 0.69 -30.62 11.78
N LYS A 863 1.05 -31.07 10.57
CA LYS A 863 0.42 -32.22 9.91
C LYS A 863 0.46 -33.49 10.76
N GLU A 864 1.58 -33.77 11.41
CA GLU A 864 1.70 -34.92 12.32
C GLU A 864 0.74 -34.82 13.52
N ALA A 865 0.56 -33.61 14.06
CA ALA A 865 -0.34 -33.37 15.21
C ALA A 865 -1.83 -33.56 14.86
N VAL A 866 -2.22 -33.35 13.61
CA VAL A 866 -3.63 -33.43 13.18
C VAL A 866 -4.06 -34.80 12.65
N ILE A 867 -3.13 -35.73 12.41
CA ILE A 867 -3.43 -37.05 11.80
C ILE A 867 -4.52 -37.80 12.59
N GLU A 868 -4.45 -37.80 13.91
CA GLU A 868 -5.43 -38.52 14.76
C GLU A 868 -6.83 -37.90 14.69
N ASN A 869 -6.93 -36.58 14.52
CA ASN A 869 -8.16 -35.80 14.50
C ASN A 869 -8.66 -35.47 13.09
N ALA A 870 -8.02 -36.01 12.03
CA ALA A 870 -8.30 -35.64 10.65
C ALA A 870 -9.79 -35.74 10.28
N HIS A 871 -10.49 -36.78 10.72
CA HIS A 871 -11.92 -36.98 10.46
C HIS A 871 -12.80 -35.92 11.14
N ILE A 872 -12.45 -35.48 12.38
CA ILE A 872 -13.19 -34.45 13.11
C ILE A 872 -12.97 -33.10 12.43
N ILE A 873 -11.71 -32.82 12.02
CA ILE A 873 -11.35 -31.60 11.30
C ILE A 873 -12.14 -31.49 9.99
N ILE A 874 -12.16 -32.57 9.18
CA ILE A 874 -12.93 -32.61 7.93
C ILE A 874 -14.41 -32.33 8.19
N ASN A 875 -15.01 -32.93 9.21
CA ASN A 875 -16.43 -32.70 9.54
C ASN A 875 -16.70 -31.25 9.97
N CYS A 876 -15.78 -30.66 10.73
CA CYS A 876 -15.87 -29.26 11.13
C CYS A 876 -15.77 -28.32 9.90
N LEU A 877 -14.79 -28.57 9.01
CA LEU A 877 -14.58 -27.76 7.80
C LEU A 877 -15.77 -27.86 6.83
N ILE A 878 -16.36 -29.04 6.67
CA ILE A 878 -17.55 -29.24 5.83
C ILE A 878 -18.70 -28.35 6.28
N LYS A 879 -18.93 -28.19 7.59
CA LYS A 879 -19.95 -27.26 8.10
C LYS A 879 -19.66 -25.80 7.76
N LEU A 880 -18.38 -25.43 7.68
CA LEU A 880 -17.95 -24.07 7.36
C LEU A 880 -18.03 -23.72 5.85
N LEU A 881 -18.19 -24.71 4.97
CA LEU A 881 -18.37 -24.48 3.53
C LEU A 881 -19.64 -23.67 3.20
N ASP A 882 -20.66 -23.83 3.99
CA ASP A 882 -21.97 -23.14 3.84
C ASP A 882 -22.08 -21.89 4.74
N TYR A 883 -20.97 -21.41 5.37
CA TYR A 883 -21.00 -20.26 6.28
C TYR A 883 -21.45 -18.97 5.57
N PRO A 884 -22.59 -18.36 5.96
CA PRO A 884 -23.20 -17.31 5.14
C PRO A 884 -22.55 -15.92 5.30
N HIS A 885 -21.96 -15.63 6.46
CA HIS A 885 -21.65 -14.26 6.86
C HIS A 885 -20.29 -13.74 6.36
N LYS A 886 -19.35 -14.62 6.02
CA LYS A 886 -18.01 -14.21 5.55
C LYS A 886 -17.47 -15.17 4.49
N MET A 887 -17.21 -14.62 3.29
CA MET A 887 -16.66 -15.37 2.16
C MET A 887 -15.30 -16.02 2.49
N LEU A 888 -14.42 -15.28 3.17
CA LEU A 888 -13.08 -15.76 3.53
C LEU A 888 -13.10 -17.01 4.41
N VAL A 889 -14.15 -17.20 5.24
CA VAL A 889 -14.31 -18.43 6.04
C VAL A 889 -14.54 -19.62 5.11
N ARG A 890 -15.43 -19.49 4.12
CA ARG A 890 -15.71 -20.56 3.14
C ARG A 890 -14.47 -20.91 2.30
N GLU A 891 -13.78 -19.88 1.81
CA GLU A 891 -12.56 -20.02 1.03
C GLU A 891 -11.47 -20.74 1.82
N THR A 892 -11.14 -20.27 3.03
CA THR A 892 -10.09 -20.87 3.86
C THR A 892 -10.46 -22.29 4.31
N ALA A 893 -11.74 -22.57 4.57
CA ALA A 893 -12.19 -23.92 4.88
C ALA A 893 -11.91 -24.88 3.71
N ILE A 894 -12.12 -24.45 2.46
CA ILE A 894 -11.79 -25.24 1.26
C ILE A 894 -10.27 -25.43 1.14
N GLN A 895 -9.47 -24.39 1.39
CA GLN A 895 -8.01 -24.47 1.37
C GLN A 895 -7.49 -25.45 2.43
N CYS A 896 -8.07 -25.45 3.62
CA CYS A 896 -7.76 -26.44 4.66
C CYS A 896 -8.12 -27.87 4.22
N LEU A 897 -9.23 -28.08 3.51
CA LEU A 897 -9.56 -29.39 2.93
C LEU A 897 -8.55 -29.81 1.85
N VAL A 898 -8.01 -28.89 1.07
CA VAL A 898 -6.91 -29.18 0.13
C VAL A 898 -5.65 -29.60 0.90
N ALA A 899 -5.27 -28.87 1.94
CA ALA A 899 -4.10 -29.20 2.75
C ALA A 899 -4.22 -30.59 3.44
N LEU A 900 -5.42 -30.94 3.90
CA LEU A 900 -5.71 -32.24 4.49
C LEU A 900 -5.53 -33.41 3.50
N SER A 901 -5.67 -33.18 2.21
CA SER A 901 -5.48 -34.22 1.19
C SER A 901 -4.06 -34.76 1.13
N GLU A 902 -3.09 -34.06 1.69
CA GLU A 902 -1.69 -34.45 1.77
C GLU A 902 -1.37 -35.38 2.96
N LEU A 903 -2.33 -35.57 3.88
CA LEU A 903 -2.17 -36.50 5.01
C LEU A 903 -2.12 -37.99 4.55
N PRO A 904 -1.67 -38.92 5.41
CA PRO A 904 -1.58 -40.33 5.07
C PRO A 904 -2.90 -40.89 4.54
N HIS A 905 -2.84 -41.52 3.36
CA HIS A 905 -3.99 -41.98 2.58
C HIS A 905 -5.00 -42.80 3.40
N GLY A 906 -4.55 -43.74 4.26
CA GLY A 906 -5.44 -44.57 5.06
C GLY A 906 -6.31 -43.83 6.07
N ARG A 907 -5.92 -42.58 6.41
CA ARG A 907 -6.68 -41.72 7.37
C ARG A 907 -7.72 -40.84 6.70
N ILE A 908 -7.47 -40.40 5.47
CA ILE A 908 -8.32 -39.43 4.78
C ILE A 908 -9.22 -40.05 3.71
N TYR A 909 -8.79 -41.15 3.09
CA TYR A 909 -9.52 -41.81 1.99
C TYR A 909 -10.96 -42.19 2.35
N PRO A 910 -11.29 -42.70 3.56
CA PRO A 910 -12.67 -42.97 3.95
C PRO A 910 -13.60 -41.73 3.86
N MET A 911 -13.06 -40.54 4.04
CA MET A 911 -13.80 -39.26 4.03
C MET A 911 -13.97 -38.68 2.61
N ARG A 912 -13.28 -39.26 1.61
CA ARG A 912 -13.27 -38.73 0.23
C ARG A 912 -14.66 -38.49 -0.34
N THR A 913 -15.55 -39.48 -0.24
CA THR A 913 -16.90 -39.37 -0.79
C THR A 913 -17.71 -38.22 -0.12
N GLN A 914 -17.54 -38.08 1.20
CA GLN A 914 -18.21 -37.03 1.96
C GLN A 914 -17.71 -35.63 1.56
N VAL A 915 -16.39 -35.43 1.41
CA VAL A 915 -15.79 -34.16 0.98
C VAL A 915 -16.23 -33.82 -0.45
N LEU A 916 -16.16 -34.77 -1.39
CA LEU A 916 -16.60 -34.54 -2.77
C LEU A 916 -18.08 -34.16 -2.87
N ARG A 917 -18.93 -34.73 -2.01
CA ARG A 917 -20.33 -34.40 -1.94
C ARG A 917 -20.59 -33.00 -1.36
N ALA A 918 -19.84 -32.63 -0.30
CA ALA A 918 -19.94 -31.32 0.32
C ALA A 918 -19.45 -30.20 -0.58
N ILE A 919 -18.28 -30.39 -1.22
CA ILE A 919 -17.67 -29.39 -2.10
C ILE A 919 -18.49 -29.12 -3.37
N SER A 920 -19.37 -30.07 -3.77
CA SER A 920 -20.24 -29.88 -4.95
C SER A 920 -21.13 -28.64 -4.85
N LYS A 921 -21.58 -28.27 -3.63
CA LYS A 921 -22.35 -27.06 -3.42
C LYS A 921 -21.49 -25.79 -3.58
N SER A 922 -20.24 -25.83 -3.15
CA SER A 922 -19.34 -24.67 -3.22
C SER A 922 -18.90 -24.36 -4.66
N LEU A 923 -19.11 -25.28 -5.62
CA LEU A 923 -18.89 -25.00 -7.04
C LEU A 923 -19.87 -23.97 -7.60
N ASP A 924 -21.03 -23.81 -6.97
CA ASP A 924 -22.07 -22.85 -7.34
C ASP A 924 -22.11 -21.64 -6.39
N ASP A 925 -21.08 -21.42 -5.60
CA ASP A 925 -21.00 -20.27 -4.69
C ASP A 925 -21.12 -18.93 -5.45
N THR A 926 -21.74 -17.95 -4.83
CA THR A 926 -21.92 -16.61 -5.40
C THR A 926 -20.59 -15.91 -5.70
N LYS A 927 -19.54 -16.23 -4.96
CA LYS A 927 -18.20 -15.61 -5.08
C LYS A 927 -17.26 -16.44 -5.96
N ARG A 928 -16.68 -15.80 -6.98
CA ARG A 928 -15.76 -16.46 -7.94
C ARG A 928 -14.55 -17.12 -7.28
N VAL A 929 -13.99 -16.49 -6.23
CA VAL A 929 -12.80 -17.00 -5.52
C VAL A 929 -13.12 -18.34 -4.85
N VAL A 930 -14.27 -18.44 -4.17
CA VAL A 930 -14.73 -19.68 -3.52
C VAL A 930 -14.92 -20.80 -4.55
N ARG A 931 -15.55 -20.48 -5.70
CA ARG A 931 -15.73 -21.47 -6.79
C ARG A 931 -14.38 -21.98 -7.32
N HIS A 932 -13.39 -21.08 -7.47
CA HIS A 932 -12.05 -21.44 -7.94
C HIS A 932 -11.36 -22.43 -6.98
N GLU A 933 -11.36 -22.13 -5.69
CA GLU A 933 -10.79 -23.04 -4.68
C GLU A 933 -11.58 -24.36 -4.58
N ALA A 934 -12.91 -24.32 -4.77
CA ALA A 934 -13.73 -25.53 -4.80
C ALA A 934 -13.37 -26.47 -5.97
N VAL A 935 -13.11 -25.92 -7.16
CA VAL A 935 -12.62 -26.71 -8.32
C VAL A 935 -11.30 -27.38 -8.00
N LYS A 936 -10.34 -26.64 -7.44
CA LYS A 936 -9.03 -27.14 -7.03
C LYS A 936 -9.15 -28.25 -5.99
N CYS A 937 -9.95 -28.02 -4.95
CA CYS A 937 -10.23 -29.01 -3.90
C CYS A 937 -10.84 -30.30 -4.51
N ARG A 938 -11.87 -30.15 -5.37
CA ARG A 938 -12.50 -31.28 -6.03
C ARG A 938 -11.51 -32.09 -6.88
N GLN A 939 -10.66 -31.44 -7.66
CA GLN A 939 -9.62 -32.11 -8.46
C GLN A 939 -8.67 -32.89 -7.58
N THR A 940 -8.16 -32.29 -6.49
CA THR A 940 -7.22 -32.91 -5.58
C THR A 940 -7.82 -34.15 -4.90
N TRP A 941 -9.06 -34.04 -4.38
CA TRP A 941 -9.74 -35.17 -3.74
C TRP A 941 -10.24 -36.23 -4.73
N ALA A 942 -10.57 -35.88 -5.96
CA ALA A 942 -10.98 -36.79 -7.00
C ALA A 942 -9.80 -37.64 -7.53
N SER A 943 -8.60 -37.04 -7.61
CA SER A 943 -7.39 -37.70 -8.10
C SER A 943 -6.82 -38.72 -7.11
N MET A 944 -7.30 -38.78 -5.85
CA MET A 944 -6.90 -39.83 -4.92
C MET A 944 -7.33 -41.21 -5.41
N SER A 945 -6.38 -42.02 -5.86
CA SER A 945 -6.63 -43.37 -6.32
C SER A 945 -6.94 -44.30 -5.15
N SER A 946 -7.82 -45.27 -5.37
CA SER A 946 -7.96 -46.40 -4.48
C SER A 946 -6.67 -47.26 -4.59
N ARG A 947 -5.66 -46.96 -3.77
CA ARG A 947 -4.53 -47.88 -3.63
C ARG A 947 -5.07 -49.15 -2.97
N THR A 948 -5.09 -50.23 -3.69
CA THR A 948 -5.31 -51.57 -3.11
C THR A 948 -4.32 -51.72 -1.97
N LEU A 949 -4.83 -51.86 -0.76
CA LEU A 949 -4.05 -52.26 0.40
C LEU A 949 -3.54 -53.67 0.08
N HIS A 950 -2.33 -53.79 -0.43
CA HIS A 950 -1.62 -55.05 -0.36
C HIS A 950 -1.22 -55.25 1.11
N PHE A 951 -1.99 -56.07 1.81
CA PHE A 951 -1.62 -56.66 3.10
C PHE A 951 -0.39 -57.55 2.94
#